data_e78e2de1532b68b951ddc6d608dd667e
#
_entry.id   e78e2de1532b68b951ddc6d608dd667e
#
_cell.length_a   1.000
_cell.length_b   1.000
_cell.length_c   1.000
_cell.angle_alpha   90.00
_cell.angle_beta   90.00
_cell.angle_gamma   90.00
#
_symmetry.space_group_name_H-M   'P 1'
#
loop_
_entity.id
_entity.type
_entity.pdbx_description
1 polymer ?
#
loop_
_entity_poly.entity_id
_entity_poly.type
_entity_poly.pdbx_seq_one_letter_code
_entity_poly.pdbx_strand_id
1 'polypeptide(L)'
;MKKTGFYRLTALLLALLFCFVSCDSGTTDASSETTPTTETVNGIPDVGDVDLSSFSDELGDDDRLSLTQVYVFQPLPELEENWSYDSQQINTYDGMLCLTVRRQDERHVIVERQVAVLDPDNGIVKRIPYTVPEVDYYDDDALLEGILGMHMLDENTFLYTSYTNILRYTPDRNGELKPGYLMLCDAAGNVAAENTVPGVGRNRYITALPDGRIAVLGEESVCIYDRALNLLGQVMGSQKTTLMISPKEEVIAQGLYLGTYQRIDTEQYSSTAETHYDTPKNITGIANMYFSVEESAYEVYFTNETGFWGCDAGDAEAELLCDWRNSGQVYNNLTILGVLDENRILISVRDPFTDTVSIGWLCRNPDVLTQKKIPIRLGIINKYGWGPQETIIENAVNHFNAHNSDYFVEIIDYSSDRDEIGEIPQAFTEAMLAGNGADVLVNTETLREAMKIYTAKQAFADLRDAFGDVLLPCVQSAYIAPNGALYSVPINMYFSMPVTLETTLPSDTALTLDVMYDLADRAEQNGAYLFTPNGTSGIGLFSDNFFAASVPSFANEETGECFYDSAEFGELLTFLETVRERIGGDEMAFTYQYGDYSLESDALFDALRTGKVTFLDFPFCTIDAYAILKQLYGDCDFALHGYPSRDGEIVRFHSDLDISLNAASKVKLGAAQFIAYLLSDTIQLFSADNVLPVTTSAIEALLENPTFVYDPDTMYRLDTHYSAEILELVYPEALRITYDEDDLAAVRRLLYNTETSVNIDTTVQRVINEELSAYRAGVRTLEEAQAIIQSRLWIYINE
;
A
#
# COMPACT_ATOMS: atom_id res chain seq x y z
N MET A 1 -0.29 35.33 3.88
CA MET A 1 -1.32 34.38 4.30
C MET A 1 -1.49 33.28 3.23
N LYS A 2 -0.46 32.53 2.88
CA LYS A 2 -0.51 31.40 1.90
C LYS A 2 0.44 30.25 2.27
N LYS A 3 0.91 30.17 3.52
CA LYS A 3 1.79 29.08 3.99
C LYS A 3 1.12 28.13 5.02
N THR A 4 -0.07 28.44 5.48
CA THR A 4 -0.78 27.64 6.49
C THR A 4 -1.64 26.51 5.92
N GLY A 5 -1.91 26.49 4.62
CA GLY A 5 -2.68 25.42 3.95
C GLY A 5 -1.87 24.16 3.67
N PHE A 6 -0.58 24.34 3.35
CA PHE A 6 0.27 23.19 2.97
C PHE A 6 0.62 22.28 4.16
N TYR A 7 0.79 22.85 5.33
CA TYR A 7 1.06 22.06 6.54
C TYR A 7 -0.17 21.30 7.09
N ARG A 8 -1.38 21.77 6.78
CA ARG A 8 -2.62 21.05 7.17
C ARG A 8 -2.86 19.82 6.27
N LEU A 9 -2.51 19.89 5.00
CA LEU A 9 -2.65 18.75 4.08
C LEU A 9 -1.62 17.67 4.35
N THR A 10 -0.37 18.03 4.66
CA THR A 10 0.68 17.07 5.05
C THR A 10 0.41 16.44 6.41
N ALA A 11 -0.18 17.17 7.34
CA ALA A 11 -0.58 16.63 8.64
C ALA A 11 -1.79 15.68 8.51
N LEU A 12 -2.70 15.93 7.57
CA LEU A 12 -3.85 15.07 7.29
C LEU A 12 -3.42 13.76 6.58
N LEU A 13 -2.48 13.83 5.65
CA LEU A 13 -1.88 12.66 4.99
C LEU A 13 -1.05 11.80 5.96
N LEU A 14 -0.28 12.43 6.86
CA LEU A 14 0.44 11.72 7.92
C LEU A 14 -0.51 11.16 8.99
N ALA A 15 -1.61 11.85 9.30
CA ALA A 15 -2.63 11.34 10.22
C ALA A 15 -3.38 10.13 9.62
N LEU A 16 -3.58 10.09 8.30
CA LEU A 16 -4.14 8.93 7.60
C LEU A 16 -3.18 7.74 7.61
N LEU A 17 -1.87 7.95 7.45
CA LEU A 17 -0.86 6.90 7.55
C LEU A 17 -0.75 6.26 8.95
N PHE A 18 -1.07 7.01 10.02
CA PHE A 18 -1.09 6.51 11.39
C PHE A 18 -2.47 6.00 11.86
N CYS A 19 -3.54 6.20 11.09
CA CYS A 19 -4.86 5.65 11.41
C CYS A 19 -4.97 4.14 11.17
N PHE A 20 -4.00 3.53 10.47
CA PHE A 20 -4.02 2.11 10.12
C PHE A 20 -3.58 1.15 11.24
N VAL A 21 -3.28 1.64 12.43
CA VAL A 21 -2.80 0.78 13.55
C VAL A 21 -3.92 0.30 14.49
N SER A 22 -5.17 0.70 14.30
CA SER A 22 -6.23 0.24 15.22
C SER A 22 -7.64 0.15 14.64
N CYS A 23 -7.78 -0.15 13.36
CA CYS A 23 -9.07 -0.63 12.85
C CYS A 23 -8.94 -2.11 12.53
N ASP A 24 -9.58 -2.91 13.33
CA ASP A 24 -9.81 -4.32 13.10
C ASP A 24 -10.65 -4.45 11.82
N SER A 25 -10.01 -4.70 10.70
CA SER A 25 -10.73 -5.12 9.50
C SER A 25 -11.13 -6.57 9.74
N GLY A 26 -12.36 -6.76 10.18
CA GLY A 26 -12.93 -8.09 10.30
C GLY A 26 -12.81 -8.79 8.95
N THR A 27 -12.15 -9.94 8.96
CA THR A 27 -12.20 -10.87 7.85
C THR A 27 -13.65 -11.11 7.48
N THR A 28 -14.01 -10.90 6.25
CA THR A 28 -15.28 -11.32 5.68
C THR A 28 -15.32 -12.83 5.75
N ASP A 29 -15.92 -13.38 6.79
CA ASP A 29 -16.40 -14.76 6.76
C ASP A 29 -17.58 -14.83 5.80
N ALA A 30 -17.26 -15.07 4.52
CA ALA A 30 -18.21 -15.67 3.62
C ALA A 30 -18.48 -17.10 4.13
N SER A 31 -19.54 -17.25 4.93
CA SER A 31 -20.06 -18.56 5.26
C SER A 31 -20.66 -19.21 4.03
N SER A 32 -19.84 -19.86 3.24
CA SER A 32 -20.27 -20.95 2.37
C SER A 32 -19.28 -22.09 2.54
N GLU A 33 -19.80 -23.19 3.00
CA GLU A 33 -19.14 -24.49 2.99
C GLU A 33 -18.61 -24.79 1.58
N THR A 34 -17.37 -24.52 1.37
CA THR A 34 -16.34 -25.18 0.58
C THR A 34 -15.11 -24.28 0.60
N THR A 35 -14.36 -24.32 1.69
CA THR A 35 -12.97 -23.93 1.63
C THR A 35 -12.28 -24.96 0.73
N PRO A 36 -11.73 -24.59 -0.44
CA PRO A 36 -10.75 -25.43 -1.06
C PRO A 36 -9.61 -25.53 -0.05
N THR A 37 -9.34 -26.72 0.45
CA THR A 37 -8.11 -26.98 1.17
C THR A 37 -6.99 -26.77 0.16
N THR A 38 -6.45 -25.57 0.11
CA THR A 38 -5.21 -25.29 -0.61
C THR A 38 -4.14 -26.14 0.03
N GLU A 39 -3.73 -27.19 -0.65
CA GLU A 39 -2.54 -27.96 -0.27
C GLU A 39 -1.36 -27.01 -0.42
N THR A 40 -0.74 -26.62 0.67
CA THR A 40 0.47 -25.82 0.66
C THR A 40 1.65 -26.70 0.31
N VAL A 41 2.30 -26.46 -0.78
CA VAL A 41 3.61 -27.05 -1.08
C VAL A 41 4.66 -26.21 -0.37
N ASN A 42 5.33 -26.78 0.62
CA ASN A 42 6.36 -26.09 1.45
C ASN A 42 5.88 -24.81 2.18
N GLY A 43 4.60 -24.71 2.54
CA GLY A 43 4.07 -23.54 3.25
C GLY A 43 3.75 -22.33 2.36
N ILE A 44 4.00 -22.40 1.05
CA ILE A 44 3.57 -21.40 0.07
C ILE A 44 2.16 -21.75 -0.38
N PRO A 45 1.23 -20.77 -0.50
CA PRO A 45 -0.09 -21.00 -1.08
C PRO A 45 0.05 -21.69 -2.44
N ASP A 46 -0.83 -22.64 -2.72
CA ASP A 46 -0.90 -23.30 -4.02
C ASP A 46 -1.15 -22.24 -5.10
N VAL A 47 -0.25 -22.16 -6.08
CA VAL A 47 -0.33 -21.24 -7.21
C VAL A 47 -1.22 -21.77 -8.34
N GLY A 48 -2.08 -22.72 -8.04
CA GLY A 48 -2.95 -23.35 -9.04
C GLY A 48 -2.19 -24.20 -10.05
N ASP A 49 -2.75 -24.36 -11.26
CA ASP A 49 -2.26 -25.27 -12.31
C ASP A 49 -1.01 -24.75 -13.06
N VAL A 50 -0.08 -24.07 -12.38
CA VAL A 50 1.15 -23.57 -13.02
C VAL A 50 2.16 -24.70 -13.20
N ASP A 51 2.50 -25.02 -14.45
CA ASP A 51 3.52 -26.05 -14.77
C ASP A 51 4.92 -25.44 -14.86
N LEU A 52 5.71 -25.61 -13.81
CA LEU A 52 7.09 -25.15 -13.75
C LEU A 52 8.12 -26.19 -14.22
N SER A 53 7.70 -27.31 -14.80
CA SER A 53 8.57 -28.42 -15.19
C SER A 53 9.60 -28.07 -16.29
N SER A 54 9.39 -26.97 -17.02
CA SER A 54 10.33 -26.46 -18.01
C SER A 54 11.53 -25.72 -17.40
N PHE A 55 11.48 -25.37 -16.11
CA PHE A 55 12.54 -24.67 -15.42
C PHE A 55 13.37 -25.64 -14.56
N SER A 56 14.65 -25.36 -14.40
CA SER A 56 15.55 -26.12 -13.55
C SER A 56 16.66 -25.24 -12.99
N ASP A 57 17.19 -25.61 -11.84
CA ASP A 57 18.31 -24.95 -11.21
C ASP A 57 19.64 -25.64 -11.57
N GLU A 58 20.69 -24.84 -11.75
CA GLU A 58 22.04 -25.27 -12.11
C GLU A 58 23.07 -25.02 -10.99
N LEU A 59 22.61 -24.89 -9.74
CA LEU A 59 23.45 -24.58 -8.59
C LEU A 59 23.96 -25.81 -7.86
N GLY A 60 25.20 -25.71 -7.33
CA GLY A 60 25.78 -26.67 -6.41
C GLY A 60 25.48 -26.35 -4.94
N ASP A 61 25.87 -27.29 -4.05
CA ASP A 61 25.69 -27.11 -2.61
C ASP A 61 26.53 -25.95 -2.05
N ASP A 62 27.62 -25.56 -2.72
CA ASP A 62 28.50 -24.46 -2.29
C ASP A 62 27.89 -23.06 -2.60
N ASP A 63 26.88 -22.99 -3.48
CA ASP A 63 26.23 -21.76 -3.89
C ASP A 63 25.05 -21.38 -2.97
N ARG A 64 24.77 -22.21 -1.96
CA ARG A 64 23.65 -21.99 -1.02
C ARG A 64 24.02 -20.97 0.05
N LEU A 65 23.10 -20.01 0.27
CA LEU A 65 23.19 -19.05 1.36
C LEU A 65 22.98 -19.75 2.71
N SER A 66 23.87 -19.50 3.66
CA SER A 66 23.73 -20.00 5.03
C SER A 66 23.06 -18.94 5.90
N LEU A 67 21.81 -19.15 6.22
CA LEU A 67 21.03 -18.27 7.09
C LEU A 67 21.12 -18.80 8.52
N THR A 68 21.57 -17.96 9.42
CA THR A 68 21.75 -18.29 10.84
C THR A 68 20.66 -17.64 11.66
N GLN A 69 19.70 -18.43 12.12
CA GLN A 69 18.60 -17.97 12.92
C GLN A 69 18.98 -17.93 14.40
N VAL A 70 19.25 -16.72 14.89
CA VAL A 70 19.62 -16.46 16.29
C VAL A 70 18.39 -16.24 17.17
N TYR A 71 17.34 -15.65 16.62
CA TYR A 71 16.07 -15.41 17.31
C TYR A 71 14.92 -16.14 16.60
N VAL A 72 13.99 -16.64 17.40
CA VAL A 72 12.80 -17.36 16.92
C VAL A 72 11.55 -16.72 17.51
N PHE A 73 10.54 -16.48 16.68
CA PHE A 73 9.24 -16.01 17.15
C PHE A 73 8.49 -17.15 17.84
N GLN A 74 7.99 -16.86 19.02
CA GLN A 74 7.16 -17.75 19.82
C GLN A 74 5.87 -17.01 20.13
N PRO A 75 4.74 -17.38 19.52
CA PRO A 75 3.47 -16.73 19.81
C PRO A 75 3.11 -16.89 21.29
N LEU A 76 2.40 -15.92 21.83
CA LEU A 76 1.80 -16.06 23.15
C LEU A 76 0.81 -17.24 23.15
N PRO A 77 0.48 -17.80 24.33
CA PRO A 77 -0.50 -18.88 24.44
C PRO A 77 -1.81 -18.54 23.72
N GLU A 78 -2.35 -19.47 22.97
CA GLU A 78 -3.66 -19.33 22.34
C GLU A 78 -4.73 -19.00 23.37
N LEU A 79 -5.59 -18.07 23.02
CA LEU A 79 -6.77 -17.73 23.81
C LEU A 79 -7.95 -18.60 23.38
N GLU A 80 -9.01 -18.62 24.19
CA GLU A 80 -10.26 -19.25 23.80
C GLU A 80 -10.87 -18.53 22.59
N GLU A 81 -11.76 -19.22 21.90
CA GLU A 81 -12.49 -18.69 20.75
C GLU A 81 -13.08 -17.29 21.00
N ASN A 82 -12.94 -16.40 20.07
CA ASN A 82 -13.35 -15.00 20.12
C ASN A 82 -12.58 -14.09 21.11
N TRP A 83 -11.50 -14.58 21.73
CA TRP A 83 -10.59 -13.76 22.50
C TRP A 83 -9.33 -13.40 21.73
N SER A 84 -8.87 -12.17 21.86
CA SER A 84 -7.63 -11.68 21.28
C SER A 84 -6.82 -10.84 22.26
N TYR A 85 -5.49 -10.80 22.09
CA TYR A 85 -4.63 -9.86 22.79
C TYR A 85 -4.79 -8.46 22.19
N ASP A 86 -4.79 -7.44 23.06
CA ASP A 86 -5.02 -6.04 22.70
C ASP A 86 -4.02 -5.11 23.41
N SER A 87 -2.73 -5.46 23.39
CA SER A 87 -1.70 -4.70 24.08
C SER A 87 -0.86 -3.88 23.13
N GLN A 88 -0.57 -2.64 23.52
CA GLN A 88 0.24 -1.69 22.76
C GLN A 88 1.62 -1.43 23.39
N GLN A 89 1.88 -1.95 24.58
CA GLN A 89 3.15 -1.80 25.29
C GLN A 89 3.44 -3.02 26.16
N ILE A 90 4.71 -3.27 26.43
CA ILE A 90 5.10 -4.24 27.44
C ILE A 90 4.75 -3.71 28.83
N ASN A 91 4.23 -4.60 29.67
CA ASN A 91 3.93 -4.31 31.05
C ASN A 91 4.25 -5.53 31.90
N THR A 92 5.13 -5.40 32.86
CA THR A 92 5.55 -6.47 33.73
C THR A 92 5.30 -6.11 35.19
N TYR A 93 4.91 -7.09 35.99
CA TYR A 93 4.80 -6.97 37.41
C TYR A 93 5.26 -8.28 38.09
N ASP A 94 6.24 -8.21 38.96
CA ASP A 94 6.84 -9.36 39.68
C ASP A 94 7.26 -10.51 38.74
N GLY A 95 7.90 -10.17 37.62
CA GLY A 95 8.34 -11.12 36.58
C GLY A 95 7.21 -11.69 35.69
N MET A 96 5.97 -11.27 35.90
CA MET A 96 4.82 -11.65 35.08
C MET A 96 4.57 -10.61 34.00
N LEU A 97 4.20 -11.09 32.81
CA LEU A 97 3.71 -10.23 31.73
C LEU A 97 2.22 -9.92 31.94
N CYS A 98 1.86 -8.64 31.88
CA CYS A 98 0.49 -8.19 32.03
C CYS A 98 0.01 -7.58 30.72
N LEU A 99 -1.00 -8.16 30.10
CA LEU A 99 -1.55 -7.74 28.82
C LEU A 99 -3.08 -7.56 28.90
N THR A 100 -3.60 -6.66 28.11
CA THR A 100 -5.05 -6.60 27.87
C THR A 100 -5.49 -7.67 26.87
N VAL A 101 -6.62 -8.30 27.15
CA VAL A 101 -7.31 -9.23 26.26
C VAL A 101 -8.76 -8.80 26.12
N ARG A 102 -9.31 -8.99 24.95
CA ARG A 102 -10.70 -8.65 24.66
C ARG A 102 -11.42 -9.84 24.06
N ARG A 103 -12.71 -9.92 24.30
CA ARG A 103 -13.61 -10.87 23.63
C ARG A 103 -14.59 -10.11 22.75
N GLN A 104 -14.74 -10.60 21.55
CA GLN A 104 -15.71 -10.10 20.58
C GLN A 104 -16.90 -11.07 20.49
N ASP A 105 -18.08 -10.57 20.20
CA ASP A 105 -19.23 -11.40 19.84
C ASP A 105 -19.18 -11.79 18.35
N GLU A 106 -20.21 -12.49 17.86
CA GLU A 106 -20.36 -12.88 16.46
C GLU A 106 -20.44 -11.69 15.48
N ARG A 107 -20.62 -10.49 15.98
CA ARG A 107 -20.64 -9.23 15.22
C ARG A 107 -19.35 -8.44 15.35
N HIS A 108 -18.27 -9.05 15.86
CA HIS A 108 -16.99 -8.41 16.13
C HIS A 108 -17.05 -7.22 17.13
N VAL A 109 -18.18 -7.09 17.87
CA VAL A 109 -18.31 -6.07 18.91
C VAL A 109 -17.61 -6.54 20.17
N ILE A 110 -16.78 -5.69 20.77
CA ILE A 110 -16.09 -6.01 22.02
C ILE A 110 -17.11 -6.06 23.14
N VAL A 111 -17.34 -7.25 23.70
CA VAL A 111 -18.32 -7.51 24.76
C VAL A 111 -17.69 -7.72 26.13
N GLU A 112 -16.38 -7.97 26.17
CA GLU A 112 -15.67 -8.18 27.42
C GLU A 112 -14.19 -7.82 27.28
N ARG A 113 -13.63 -7.25 28.34
CA ARG A 113 -12.19 -6.95 28.46
C ARG A 113 -11.65 -7.49 29.77
N GLN A 114 -10.41 -7.98 29.73
CA GLN A 114 -9.72 -8.50 30.93
C GLN A 114 -8.25 -8.13 30.85
N VAL A 115 -7.59 -8.05 32.01
CA VAL A 115 -6.13 -8.10 32.12
C VAL A 115 -5.72 -9.55 32.25
N ALA A 116 -4.93 -10.06 31.33
CA ALA A 116 -4.29 -11.36 31.43
C ALA A 116 -2.90 -11.17 32.08
N VAL A 117 -2.68 -11.90 33.16
CA VAL A 117 -1.37 -12.00 33.81
C VAL A 117 -0.76 -13.33 33.35
N LEU A 118 0.38 -13.26 32.69
CA LEU A 118 1.05 -14.40 32.07
C LEU A 118 2.40 -14.61 32.75
N ASP A 119 2.65 -15.84 33.17
CA ASP A 119 4.02 -16.30 33.41
C ASP A 119 4.67 -16.55 32.04
N PRO A 120 5.82 -15.95 31.72
CA PRO A 120 6.47 -16.10 30.42
C PRO A 120 6.74 -17.56 30.02
N ASP A 121 6.93 -18.45 31.01
CA ASP A 121 7.25 -19.87 30.80
C ASP A 121 6.02 -20.80 30.89
N ASN A 122 4.99 -20.42 31.67
CA ASN A 122 3.87 -21.30 32.03
C ASN A 122 2.52 -20.85 31.47
N GLY A 123 2.45 -19.69 30.82
CA GLY A 123 1.23 -19.19 30.22
C GLY A 123 0.33 -18.36 31.15
N ILE A 124 -0.97 -18.30 30.87
CA ILE A 124 -1.91 -17.44 31.61
C ILE A 124 -2.12 -17.97 33.03
N VAL A 125 -1.76 -17.18 34.01
CA VAL A 125 -1.90 -17.50 35.44
C VAL A 125 -3.20 -16.92 36.00
N LYS A 126 -3.61 -15.73 35.58
CA LYS A 126 -4.76 -15.02 36.12
C LYS A 126 -5.40 -14.15 35.05
N ARG A 127 -6.72 -13.98 35.10
CA ARG A 127 -7.48 -12.98 34.36
C ARG A 127 -8.27 -12.11 35.31
N ILE A 128 -8.25 -10.80 35.10
CA ILE A 128 -8.94 -9.81 35.91
C ILE A 128 -9.92 -9.08 34.99
N PRO A 129 -11.25 -9.28 35.12
CA PRO A 129 -12.22 -8.55 34.32
C PRO A 129 -12.23 -7.07 34.73
N TYR A 130 -12.48 -6.19 33.79
CA TYR A 130 -12.71 -4.78 34.06
C TYR A 130 -13.71 -4.20 33.06
N THR A 131 -14.40 -3.14 33.47
CA THR A 131 -15.39 -2.46 32.65
C THR A 131 -14.80 -1.16 32.10
N VAL A 132 -14.98 -0.94 30.80
CA VAL A 132 -14.77 0.38 30.23
C VAL A 132 -16.03 1.21 30.46
N PRO A 133 -15.94 2.50 30.83
CA PRO A 133 -17.12 3.34 31.00
C PRO A 133 -18.00 3.28 29.74
N GLU A 134 -19.30 3.12 29.94
CA GLU A 134 -20.27 3.25 28.84
C GLU A 134 -20.16 4.66 28.27
N VAL A 135 -20.00 4.75 26.95
CA VAL A 135 -20.09 6.02 26.23
C VAL A 135 -21.56 6.23 25.86
N ASP A 136 -22.10 7.38 26.21
CA ASP A 136 -23.42 7.80 25.68
C ASP A 136 -23.30 7.94 24.16
N TYR A 137 -23.91 7.02 23.43
CA TYR A 137 -24.07 7.14 21.99
C TYR A 137 -25.05 8.28 21.71
N TYR A 138 -24.56 9.38 21.15
CA TYR A 138 -25.42 10.37 20.55
C TYR A 138 -25.90 9.88 19.19
N ASP A 139 -27.16 10.11 18.88
CA ASP A 139 -27.95 9.56 17.76
C ASP A 139 -27.29 9.65 16.36
N ASP A 140 -26.21 10.40 16.17
CA ASP A 140 -25.57 10.60 14.87
C ASP A 140 -24.06 10.28 14.81
N ASP A 141 -23.41 9.90 15.92
CA ASP A 141 -21.98 9.64 15.96
C ASP A 141 -21.71 8.27 16.58
N ALA A 142 -21.22 7.35 15.80
CA ALA A 142 -20.70 6.11 16.35
C ALA A 142 -19.33 6.36 16.98
N LEU A 143 -19.22 5.97 18.22
CA LEU A 143 -18.02 6.12 19.02
C LEU A 143 -17.43 4.73 19.30
N LEU A 144 -16.16 4.52 18.96
CA LEU A 144 -15.40 3.34 19.41
C LEU A 144 -14.63 3.71 20.66
N GLU A 145 -14.84 2.94 21.72
CA GLU A 145 -13.99 3.00 22.89
C GLU A 145 -12.82 2.03 22.75
N GLY A 146 -11.63 2.54 23.02
CA GLY A 146 -10.41 1.74 23.06
C GLY A 146 -9.66 1.94 24.37
N ILE A 147 -8.84 0.96 24.72
CA ILE A 147 -7.84 1.07 25.75
C ILE A 147 -6.50 1.30 25.09
N LEU A 148 -5.82 2.36 25.48
CA LEU A 148 -4.54 2.74 24.91
C LEU A 148 -3.35 2.26 25.75
N GLY A 149 -3.51 2.21 27.06
CA GLY A 149 -2.44 1.78 27.94
C GLY A 149 -2.99 1.11 29.19
N MET A 150 -2.27 0.12 29.68
CA MET A 150 -2.57 -0.55 30.95
C MET A 150 -1.27 -0.75 31.73
N HIS A 151 -1.31 -0.61 33.04
CA HIS A 151 -0.17 -0.83 33.92
C HIS A 151 -0.60 -1.45 35.25
N MET A 152 0.01 -2.59 35.64
CA MET A 152 -0.17 -3.18 36.96
C MET A 152 0.67 -2.40 37.95
N LEU A 153 0.06 -1.88 39.01
CA LEU A 153 0.76 -1.18 40.11
C LEU A 153 1.22 -2.14 41.21
N ASP A 154 0.39 -3.17 41.46
CA ASP A 154 0.68 -4.24 42.39
C ASP A 154 -0.25 -5.44 42.07
N GLU A 155 -0.13 -6.53 42.82
CA GLU A 155 -0.92 -7.77 42.61
C GLU A 155 -2.45 -7.58 42.62
N ASN A 156 -2.93 -6.46 43.17
CA ASN A 156 -4.32 -6.16 43.42
C ASN A 156 -4.82 -4.89 42.73
N THR A 157 -3.94 -4.09 42.12
CA THR A 157 -4.33 -2.82 41.52
C THR A 157 -3.70 -2.64 40.14
N PHE A 158 -4.48 -2.15 39.20
CA PHE A 158 -4.00 -1.78 37.87
C PHE A 158 -4.63 -0.48 37.36
N LEU A 159 -3.91 0.18 36.49
CA LEU A 159 -4.33 1.39 35.79
C LEU A 159 -4.64 1.08 34.35
N TYR A 160 -5.61 1.77 33.78
CA TYR A 160 -5.76 1.84 32.34
C TYR A 160 -6.21 3.24 31.88
N THR A 161 -5.90 3.56 30.66
CA THR A 161 -6.48 4.73 29.97
C THR A 161 -7.44 4.26 28.90
N SER A 162 -8.60 4.90 28.83
CA SER A 162 -9.55 4.73 27.74
C SER A 162 -9.64 6.00 26.89
N TYR A 163 -9.99 5.84 25.65
CA TYR A 163 -10.26 6.92 24.71
C TYR A 163 -11.52 6.64 23.94
N THR A 164 -12.09 7.71 23.38
CA THR A 164 -13.26 7.61 22.53
C THR A 164 -12.86 8.09 21.13
N ASN A 165 -13.07 7.27 20.13
CA ASN A 165 -12.80 7.60 18.75
C ASN A 165 -14.11 7.88 18.02
N ILE A 166 -14.18 9.02 17.28
CA ILE A 166 -15.33 9.34 16.44
C ILE A 166 -15.13 8.65 15.11
N LEU A 167 -16.01 7.70 14.76
CA LEU A 167 -15.94 6.96 13.50
C LEU A 167 -16.53 7.75 12.34
N ARG A 168 -17.49 8.63 12.60
CA ARG A 168 -18.11 9.47 11.58
C ARG A 168 -17.70 10.92 11.76
N TYR A 169 -17.00 11.47 10.77
CA TYR A 169 -16.64 12.88 10.72
C TYR A 169 -17.75 13.64 9.99
N THR A 170 -18.51 14.45 10.71
CA THR A 170 -19.44 15.40 10.07
C THR A 170 -18.77 16.77 9.99
N PRO A 171 -18.80 17.47 8.83
CA PRO A 171 -18.10 18.76 8.64
C PRO A 171 -18.52 19.87 9.61
N ASP A 172 -19.69 19.77 10.21
CA ASP A 172 -20.24 20.78 11.11
C ASP A 172 -19.78 20.67 12.56
N ARG A 173 -19.05 19.61 12.92
CA ARG A 173 -18.45 19.45 14.23
C ARG A 173 -16.95 19.70 14.13
N ASN A 174 -16.51 20.88 14.51
CA ASN A 174 -15.16 21.10 14.99
C ASN A 174 -14.94 20.07 16.10
N GLY A 175 -14.23 18.98 15.78
CA GLY A 175 -14.12 17.82 16.65
C GLY A 175 -13.58 18.21 18.03
N GLU A 176 -14.47 18.48 18.97
CA GLU A 176 -14.13 18.43 20.38
C GLU A 176 -13.97 16.94 20.73
N LEU A 177 -12.75 16.49 20.63
CA LEU A 177 -12.37 15.17 21.12
C LEU A 177 -12.72 15.11 22.62
N LYS A 178 -13.46 14.09 23.04
CA LYS A 178 -13.74 13.90 24.47
C LYS A 178 -12.43 13.60 25.22
N PRO A 179 -12.25 14.09 26.43
CA PRO A 179 -11.06 13.78 27.23
C PRO A 179 -10.98 12.26 27.48
N GLY A 180 -9.78 11.70 27.41
CA GLY A 180 -9.57 10.31 27.82
C GLY A 180 -9.67 10.17 29.33
N TYR A 181 -10.01 8.96 29.77
CA TYR A 181 -10.12 8.62 31.18
C TYR A 181 -8.88 7.85 31.64
N LEU A 182 -8.48 8.10 32.87
CA LEU A 182 -7.50 7.33 33.64
C LEU A 182 -8.24 6.64 34.76
N MET A 183 -8.22 5.31 34.77
CA MET A 183 -8.94 4.48 35.75
C MET A 183 -7.97 3.68 36.61
N LEU A 184 -8.20 3.70 37.91
CA LEU A 184 -7.54 2.81 38.87
C LEU A 184 -8.53 1.73 39.30
N CYS A 185 -8.19 0.48 39.06
CA CYS A 185 -9.03 -0.67 39.37
C CYS A 185 -8.42 -1.57 40.44
N ASP A 186 -9.29 -2.22 41.22
CA ASP A 186 -8.90 -3.29 42.16
C ASP A 186 -8.76 -4.65 41.44
N ALA A 187 -8.31 -5.66 42.17
CA ALA A 187 -8.15 -7.02 41.62
C ALA A 187 -9.45 -7.71 41.16
N ALA A 188 -10.59 -7.17 41.49
CA ALA A 188 -11.90 -7.62 41.01
C ALA A 188 -12.37 -6.83 39.79
N GLY A 189 -11.59 -5.86 39.30
CA GLY A 189 -11.93 -5.01 38.17
C GLY A 189 -12.83 -3.82 38.52
N ASN A 190 -13.10 -3.58 39.81
CA ASN A 190 -13.92 -2.41 40.20
C ASN A 190 -13.09 -1.14 40.18
N VAL A 191 -13.67 -0.08 39.64
CA VAL A 191 -13.02 1.25 39.62
C VAL A 191 -12.93 1.82 41.03
N ALA A 192 -11.72 1.99 41.50
CA ALA A 192 -11.40 2.57 42.81
C ALA A 192 -11.22 4.09 42.76
N ALA A 193 -10.70 4.61 41.67
CA ALA A 193 -10.55 6.03 41.36
C ALA A 193 -10.56 6.28 39.87
N GLU A 194 -11.00 7.47 39.48
CA GLU A 194 -11.00 7.89 38.06
C GLU A 194 -10.57 9.37 37.95
N ASN A 195 -9.94 9.72 36.83
CA ASN A 195 -9.69 11.11 36.46
C ASN A 195 -9.63 11.22 34.93
N THR A 196 -9.72 12.47 34.43
CA THR A 196 -9.54 12.74 33.01
C THR A 196 -8.08 13.03 32.68
N VAL A 197 -7.63 12.59 31.49
CA VAL A 197 -6.31 12.94 30.96
C VAL A 197 -6.49 14.17 30.07
N PRO A 198 -5.83 15.32 30.38
CA PRO A 198 -5.90 16.50 29.55
C PRO A 198 -5.36 16.23 28.13
N GLY A 199 -6.09 16.65 27.14
CA GLY A 199 -5.75 16.42 25.72
C GLY A 199 -6.04 14.99 25.28
N VAL A 200 -6.76 14.84 24.18
CA VAL A 200 -7.17 13.54 23.66
C VAL A 200 -6.39 13.27 22.38
N GLY A 201 -5.46 12.38 22.39
CA GLY A 201 -4.71 11.92 21.22
C GLY A 201 -4.51 10.41 21.21
N ARG A 202 -4.09 9.91 20.07
CA ARG A 202 -4.06 8.48 19.77
C ARG A 202 -2.97 7.68 20.48
N ASN A 203 -1.90 8.31 20.91
CA ASN A 203 -0.75 7.63 21.52
C ASN A 203 -0.72 7.91 23.01
N ARG A 204 -1.02 6.92 23.84
CA ARG A 204 -1.00 7.06 25.29
C ARG A 204 -0.33 5.89 25.94
N TYR A 205 0.73 6.20 26.62
CA TYR A 205 1.45 5.28 27.47
C TYR A 205 1.22 5.65 28.92
N ILE A 206 1.12 4.65 29.75
CA ILE A 206 1.11 4.76 31.20
C ILE A 206 2.36 4.09 31.72
N THR A 207 3.03 4.72 32.67
CA THR A 207 4.11 4.07 33.38
C THR A 207 4.10 4.49 34.86
N ALA A 208 4.38 3.54 35.75
CA ALA A 208 4.63 3.85 37.15
C ALA A 208 6.06 4.37 37.27
N LEU A 209 6.22 5.46 38.02
CA LEU A 209 7.53 6.01 38.36
C LEU A 209 8.12 5.26 39.57
N PRO A 210 9.45 5.24 39.74
CA PRO A 210 10.11 4.56 40.87
C PRO A 210 9.63 5.02 42.23
N ASP A 211 9.19 6.29 42.35
CA ASP A 211 8.65 6.86 43.58
C ASP A 211 7.15 6.60 43.83
N GLY A 212 6.54 5.84 42.89
CA GLY A 212 5.14 5.43 42.96
C GLY A 212 4.15 6.45 42.40
N ARG A 213 4.61 7.56 41.84
CA ARG A 213 3.78 8.43 41.00
C ARG A 213 3.51 7.76 39.68
N ILE A 214 2.63 8.33 38.88
CA ILE A 214 2.17 7.78 37.61
C ILE A 214 2.42 8.84 36.52
N ALA A 215 3.08 8.45 35.45
CA ALA A 215 3.23 9.27 34.25
C ALA A 215 2.29 8.74 33.15
N VAL A 216 1.52 9.66 32.56
CA VAL A 216 0.60 9.36 31.46
C VAL A 216 0.93 10.24 30.27
N LEU A 217 1.15 9.65 29.13
CA LEU A 217 1.36 10.36 27.88
C LEU A 217 0.01 10.73 27.28
N GLY A 218 -0.28 12.01 27.15
CA GLY A 218 -1.37 12.56 26.35
C GLY A 218 -0.87 13.04 24.98
N GLU A 219 -1.74 13.59 24.16
CA GLU A 219 -1.40 14.04 22.80
C GLU A 219 -0.34 15.15 22.79
N GLU A 220 -0.47 16.13 23.67
CA GLU A 220 0.38 17.32 23.70
C GLU A 220 1.20 17.43 24.98
N SER A 221 1.06 16.46 25.90
CA SER A 221 1.68 16.58 27.23
C SER A 221 1.92 15.26 27.91
N VAL A 222 2.88 15.26 28.83
CA VAL A 222 3.04 14.21 29.83
C VAL A 222 2.44 14.71 31.15
N CYS A 223 1.44 13.98 31.66
CA CYS A 223 0.76 14.30 32.91
C CYS A 223 1.30 13.43 34.06
N ILE A 224 1.60 14.01 35.18
CA ILE A 224 2.09 13.30 36.37
C ILE A 224 0.99 13.30 37.44
N TYR A 225 0.64 12.12 37.92
CA TYR A 225 -0.38 11.89 38.93
C TYR A 225 0.21 11.26 40.21
N ASP A 226 -0.48 11.47 41.32
CA ASP A 226 -0.26 10.64 42.51
C ASP A 226 -1.04 9.31 42.43
N ARG A 227 -0.85 8.43 43.41
CA ARG A 227 -1.57 7.13 43.45
C ARG A 227 -3.09 7.24 43.65
N ALA A 228 -3.59 8.41 44.07
CA ALA A 228 -5.03 8.65 44.17
C ALA A 228 -5.58 9.31 42.87
N LEU A 229 -4.79 9.36 41.81
CA LEU A 229 -5.07 9.97 40.50
C LEU A 229 -5.28 11.50 40.58
N ASN A 230 -4.75 12.20 41.59
CA ASN A 230 -4.73 13.65 41.54
C ASN A 230 -3.62 14.11 40.62
N LEU A 231 -3.93 15.02 39.69
CA LEU A 231 -2.93 15.61 38.79
C LEU A 231 -1.99 16.49 39.60
N LEU A 232 -0.70 16.15 39.61
CA LEU A 232 0.35 16.88 40.28
C LEU A 232 0.98 17.96 39.38
N GLY A 233 1.13 17.64 38.09
CA GLY A 233 1.69 18.57 37.14
C GLY A 233 1.62 18.03 35.71
N GLN A 234 1.94 18.91 34.75
CA GLN A 234 1.86 18.64 33.33
C GLN A 234 3.09 19.22 32.63
N VAL A 235 3.72 18.41 31.79
CA VAL A 235 4.84 18.84 30.94
C VAL A 235 4.32 18.97 29.52
N MET A 236 4.19 20.22 29.05
CA MET A 236 3.77 20.51 27.70
C MET A 236 4.90 20.24 26.73
N GLY A 237 4.61 19.70 25.54
CA GLY A 237 5.60 19.42 24.52
C GLY A 237 4.98 19.08 23.18
N SER A 238 5.81 18.98 22.14
CA SER A 238 5.39 18.47 20.84
C SER A 238 4.88 17.03 20.93
N GLN A 239 4.13 16.58 19.94
CA GLN A 239 3.59 15.22 19.88
C GLN A 239 4.63 14.16 20.23
N LYS A 240 4.29 13.32 21.18
CA LYS A 240 5.13 12.19 21.65
C LYS A 240 4.44 10.88 21.32
N THR A 241 5.24 9.84 21.09
CA THR A 241 4.73 8.52 20.72
C THR A 241 4.81 7.50 21.84
N THR A 242 5.84 7.58 22.68
CA THR A 242 6.08 6.63 23.77
C THR A 242 6.65 7.30 25.03
N LEU A 243 6.43 6.66 26.17
CA LEU A 243 7.12 6.94 27.43
C LEU A 243 7.97 5.72 27.82
N MET A 244 9.19 5.97 28.24
CA MET A 244 10.10 4.94 28.70
C MET A 244 10.78 5.38 30.01
N ILE A 245 11.18 4.44 30.83
CA ILE A 245 12.05 4.66 32.00
C ILE A 245 13.40 4.03 31.70
N SER A 246 14.44 4.85 31.76
CA SER A 246 15.81 4.37 31.60
C SER A 246 16.26 3.55 32.78
N PRO A 247 17.32 2.73 32.68
CA PRO A 247 17.94 2.05 33.80
C PRO A 247 18.43 3.01 34.92
N LYS A 248 18.58 4.31 34.62
CA LYS A 248 18.92 5.37 35.57
C LYS A 248 17.69 6.04 36.16
N GLU A 249 16.52 5.44 36.02
CA GLU A 249 15.24 5.96 36.52
C GLU A 249 14.80 7.31 35.89
N GLU A 250 15.40 7.70 34.75
CA GLU A 250 14.99 8.88 34.00
C GLU A 250 13.74 8.61 33.18
N VAL A 251 12.76 9.52 33.18
CA VAL A 251 11.58 9.46 32.33
C VAL A 251 11.92 10.07 30.98
N ILE A 252 11.75 9.29 29.93
CA ILE A 252 12.08 9.69 28.57
C ILE A 252 10.82 9.59 27.70
N ALA A 253 10.49 10.69 27.04
CA ALA A 253 9.42 10.75 26.04
C ALA A 253 10.02 10.76 24.65
N GLN A 254 9.65 9.80 23.79
CA GLN A 254 10.07 9.76 22.40
C GLN A 254 9.21 10.71 21.56
N GLY A 255 9.83 11.46 20.62
CA GLY A 255 9.15 12.37 19.71
C GLY A 255 8.46 11.65 18.56
N LEU A 256 7.62 12.39 17.81
CA LEU A 256 6.98 11.89 16.60
C LEU A 256 8.01 11.53 15.50
N TYR A 257 9.11 12.28 15.45
CA TYR A 257 10.21 11.96 14.55
C TYR A 257 11.05 10.84 15.15
N LEU A 258 11.22 9.77 14.39
CA LEU A 258 12.03 8.62 14.80
C LEU A 258 13.42 9.07 15.29
N GLY A 259 13.87 8.51 16.40
CA GLY A 259 15.17 8.83 17.00
C GLY A 259 15.24 10.13 17.79
N THR A 260 14.14 10.89 17.93
CA THR A 260 14.11 12.08 18.79
C THR A 260 13.53 11.76 20.18
N TYR A 261 14.04 12.41 21.22
CA TYR A 261 13.57 12.20 22.58
C TYR A 261 13.72 13.46 23.44
N GLN A 262 12.99 13.48 24.56
CA GLN A 262 13.10 14.46 25.61
C GLN A 262 13.17 13.76 26.97
N ARG A 263 14.01 14.26 27.88
CA ARG A 263 13.96 13.86 29.29
C ARG A 263 12.91 14.71 30.01
N ILE A 264 12.09 14.05 30.78
CA ILE A 264 11.01 14.68 31.56
C ILE A 264 11.47 14.81 33.01
N ASP A 265 11.55 16.05 33.49
CA ASP A 265 11.75 16.34 34.91
C ASP A 265 10.38 16.28 35.61
N THR A 266 10.15 15.21 36.34
CA THR A 266 8.88 14.97 37.06
C THR A 266 8.76 15.74 38.37
N GLU A 267 9.81 16.44 38.84
CA GLU A 267 9.80 17.29 40.00
C GLU A 267 9.49 18.75 39.66
N GLN A 268 10.07 19.23 38.55
CA GLN A 268 9.89 20.60 38.09
C GLN A 268 8.82 20.72 37.00
N TYR A 269 8.24 19.61 36.58
CA TYR A 269 7.28 19.52 35.47
C TYR A 269 7.78 20.20 34.20
N SER A 270 9.00 19.88 33.84
CA SER A 270 9.66 20.44 32.66
C SER A 270 10.31 19.36 31.80
N SER A 271 10.68 19.71 30.58
CA SER A 271 11.42 18.83 29.70
C SER A 271 12.70 19.47 29.18
N THR A 272 13.67 18.65 28.82
CA THR A 272 14.80 19.10 27.99
C THR A 272 14.36 19.52 26.60
N ALA A 273 15.22 20.21 25.87
CA ALA A 273 15.01 20.38 24.43
C ALA A 273 14.96 18.99 23.74
N GLU A 274 14.18 18.88 22.68
CA GLU A 274 14.15 17.68 21.85
C GLU A 274 15.51 17.48 21.17
N THR A 275 16.08 16.30 21.31
CA THR A 275 17.39 15.96 20.79
C THR A 275 17.34 14.58 20.15
N HIS A 276 18.24 14.34 19.19
CA HIS A 276 18.48 12.97 18.74
C HIS A 276 19.31 12.23 19.78
N TYR A 277 19.03 10.96 19.95
CA TYR A 277 19.90 10.08 20.72
C TYR A 277 21.19 9.85 19.92
N ASP A 278 22.35 9.81 20.61
CA ASP A 278 23.62 9.48 19.97
C ASP A 278 23.59 8.02 19.52
N THR A 279 23.08 7.78 18.30
CA THR A 279 23.01 6.45 17.70
C THR A 279 24.43 5.97 17.39
N PRO A 280 24.81 4.74 17.74
CA PRO A 280 26.09 4.14 17.38
C PRO A 280 26.36 4.23 15.87
N LYS A 281 27.64 4.46 15.50
CA LYS A 281 28.04 4.77 14.13
C LYS A 281 27.80 3.65 13.12
N ASN A 282 27.71 2.42 13.59
CA ASN A 282 27.46 1.24 12.76
C ASN A 282 25.96 0.96 12.55
N ILE A 283 25.06 1.71 13.19
CA ILE A 283 23.64 1.67 12.90
C ILE A 283 23.35 2.71 11.82
N THR A 284 23.01 2.25 10.62
CA THR A 284 22.65 3.11 9.49
C THR A 284 21.15 3.40 9.46
N GLY A 285 20.78 4.58 8.99
CA GLY A 285 19.39 4.97 8.90
C GLY A 285 18.80 5.45 10.22
N ILE A 286 17.47 5.56 10.26
CA ILE A 286 16.71 6.00 11.43
C ILE A 286 16.42 4.79 12.31
N ALA A 287 16.75 4.88 13.60
CA ALA A 287 16.55 3.80 14.56
C ALA A 287 15.61 4.23 15.69
N ASN A 288 14.73 3.32 16.09
CA ASN A 288 13.94 3.44 17.32
C ASN A 288 14.77 2.94 18.51
N MET A 289 14.61 3.61 19.65
CA MET A 289 15.32 3.31 20.88
C MET A 289 14.40 2.63 21.89
N TYR A 290 14.94 1.68 22.64
CA TYR A 290 14.25 0.97 23.72
C TYR A 290 15.18 0.77 24.91
N PHE A 291 14.56 0.65 26.11
CA PHE A 291 15.24 0.17 27.32
C PHE A 291 14.62 -1.16 27.74
N SER A 292 15.43 -2.02 28.34
CA SER A 292 14.93 -3.26 28.93
C SER A 292 14.10 -2.99 30.16
N VAL A 293 13.12 -3.84 30.42
CA VAL A 293 12.29 -3.78 31.64
C VAL A 293 13.00 -4.50 32.79
N GLU A 294 13.78 -5.53 32.50
CA GLU A 294 14.54 -6.31 33.48
C GLU A 294 16.06 -6.03 33.35
N GLU A 295 16.83 -6.55 34.28
CA GLU A 295 18.30 -6.47 34.22
C GLU A 295 18.80 -7.18 32.96
N SER A 296 19.62 -6.52 32.18
CA SER A 296 19.99 -6.91 30.85
C SER A 296 21.48 -6.67 30.58
N ALA A 297 22.02 -7.34 29.55
CA ALA A 297 23.41 -7.20 29.15
C ALA A 297 23.75 -5.82 28.56
N TYR A 298 22.76 -5.07 28.08
CA TYR A 298 22.92 -3.76 27.46
C TYR A 298 22.01 -2.70 28.12
N GLU A 299 22.52 -1.47 28.23
CA GLU A 299 21.72 -0.36 28.77
C GLU A 299 20.65 0.14 27.74
N VAL A 300 20.94 0.05 26.43
CA VAL A 300 20.11 0.62 25.36
C VAL A 300 20.01 -0.34 24.20
N TYR A 301 18.82 -0.41 23.63
CA TYR A 301 18.54 -1.18 22.43
C TYR A 301 18.06 -0.27 21.29
N PHE A 302 18.40 -0.64 20.08
CA PHE A 302 17.95 0.04 18.87
C PHE A 302 17.34 -0.95 17.88
N THR A 303 16.40 -0.48 17.10
CA THR A 303 15.88 -1.24 15.95
C THR A 303 15.77 -0.34 14.74
N ASN A 304 16.16 -0.88 13.60
CA ASN A 304 16.03 -0.26 12.29
C ASN A 304 15.67 -1.34 11.25
N GLU A 305 15.62 -0.98 9.98
CA GLU A 305 15.33 -1.93 8.87
C GLU A 305 16.29 -3.11 8.79
N THR A 306 17.53 -2.97 9.29
CA THR A 306 18.54 -4.03 9.27
C THR A 306 18.33 -5.05 10.39
N GLY A 307 18.03 -4.60 11.61
CA GLY A 307 17.99 -5.52 12.75
C GLY A 307 17.73 -4.87 14.10
N PHE A 308 17.90 -5.69 15.12
CA PHE A 308 17.86 -5.35 16.52
C PHE A 308 19.27 -5.33 17.10
N TRP A 309 19.61 -4.24 17.77
CA TRP A 309 20.95 -3.92 18.24
C TRP A 309 20.98 -3.64 19.74
N GLY A 310 22.09 -3.96 20.40
CA GLY A 310 22.30 -3.63 21.81
C GLY A 310 23.65 -2.94 22.02
N CYS A 311 23.72 -1.99 22.98
CA CYS A 311 24.95 -1.33 23.43
C CYS A 311 24.79 -0.69 24.80
N ASP A 312 25.91 -0.32 25.43
CA ASP A 312 25.88 0.56 26.59
C ASP A 312 25.75 2.04 26.19
N ALA A 313 25.18 2.85 27.05
CA ALA A 313 24.92 4.26 26.77
C ALA A 313 26.23 5.02 26.51
N GLY A 314 26.38 5.54 25.30
CA GLY A 314 27.56 6.29 24.88
C GLY A 314 28.61 5.47 24.13
N ASP A 315 28.32 4.20 23.85
CA ASP A 315 29.20 3.38 23.02
C ASP A 315 29.22 3.87 21.57
N ALA A 316 30.39 3.77 20.95
CA ALA A 316 30.56 4.20 19.56
C ALA A 316 29.99 3.21 18.54
N GLU A 317 29.83 1.95 18.95
CA GLU A 317 29.35 0.84 18.13
C GLU A 317 28.39 -0.03 18.93
N ALA A 318 27.34 -0.54 18.28
CA ALA A 318 26.37 -1.48 18.86
C ALA A 318 26.61 -2.88 18.32
N GLU A 319 26.25 -3.90 19.08
CA GLU A 319 26.23 -5.28 18.63
C GLU A 319 24.90 -5.58 17.91
N LEU A 320 24.98 -6.15 16.71
CA LEU A 320 23.80 -6.66 16.01
C LEU A 320 23.37 -7.99 16.66
N LEU A 321 22.26 -7.94 17.39
CA LEU A 321 21.73 -9.09 18.11
C LEU A 321 20.86 -9.97 17.22
N CYS A 322 20.03 -9.35 16.37
CA CYS A 322 19.15 -10.01 15.42
C CYS A 322 19.17 -9.29 14.07
N ASP A 323 19.57 -9.97 13.01
CA ASP A 323 19.35 -9.53 11.63
C ASP A 323 17.94 -9.99 11.21
N TRP A 324 17.07 -9.05 10.80
CA TRP A 324 15.69 -9.38 10.45
C TRP A 324 15.59 -10.42 9.33
N ARG A 325 16.51 -10.39 8.35
CA ARG A 325 16.55 -11.37 7.26
C ARG A 325 16.69 -12.81 7.76
N ASN A 326 17.37 -13.00 8.89
CA ASN A 326 17.62 -14.30 9.46
C ASN A 326 16.58 -14.73 10.51
N SER A 327 15.74 -13.82 10.98
CA SER A 327 14.75 -14.10 12.02
C SER A 327 13.45 -14.70 11.49
N GLY A 328 13.22 -14.61 10.18
CA GLY A 328 11.92 -14.91 9.57
C GLY A 328 10.87 -13.83 9.85
N GLN A 329 11.27 -12.68 10.38
CA GLN A 329 10.40 -11.54 10.66
C GLN A 329 10.68 -10.41 9.69
N VAL A 330 9.65 -9.57 9.46
CA VAL A 330 9.71 -8.44 8.56
C VAL A 330 9.60 -7.16 9.37
N TYR A 331 10.58 -6.29 9.23
CA TYR A 331 10.62 -5.05 10.00
C TYR A 331 9.34 -4.20 9.82
N ASN A 332 8.84 -4.06 8.60
CA ASN A 332 7.65 -3.24 8.32
C ASN A 332 6.35 -3.83 8.88
N ASN A 333 6.33 -5.13 9.11
CA ASN A 333 5.18 -5.85 9.67
C ASN A 333 5.32 -6.15 11.16
N LEU A 334 6.38 -5.65 11.78
CA LEU A 334 6.74 -5.92 13.15
C LEU A 334 6.67 -4.63 13.98
N THR A 335 5.98 -4.69 15.11
CA THR A 335 6.00 -3.64 16.13
C THR A 335 6.62 -4.18 17.39
N ILE A 336 7.69 -3.56 17.87
CA ILE A 336 8.25 -3.88 19.18
C ILE A 336 7.37 -3.24 20.24
N LEU A 337 6.73 -4.05 21.06
CA LEU A 337 5.92 -3.63 22.19
C LEU A 337 6.79 -3.35 23.42
N GLY A 338 7.97 -3.97 23.49
CA GLY A 338 8.96 -3.71 24.50
C GLY A 338 10.06 -4.77 24.56
N VAL A 339 11.14 -4.43 25.23
CA VAL A 339 12.30 -5.31 25.44
C VAL A 339 12.30 -5.77 26.89
N LEU A 340 12.18 -7.09 27.12
CA LEU A 340 12.28 -7.62 28.47
C LEU A 340 13.75 -7.68 28.90
N ASP A 341 14.55 -8.38 28.10
CA ASP A 341 16.01 -8.49 28.20
C ASP A 341 16.61 -8.73 26.80
N GLU A 342 17.94 -8.94 26.70
CA GLU A 342 18.61 -9.22 25.42
C GLU A 342 18.17 -10.55 24.77
N ASN A 343 17.46 -11.40 25.49
CA ASN A 343 17.04 -12.72 24.99
C ASN A 343 15.54 -12.75 24.63
N ARG A 344 14.74 -11.78 25.08
CA ARG A 344 13.28 -11.77 24.93
C ARG A 344 12.75 -10.39 24.60
N ILE A 345 12.18 -10.26 23.43
CA ILE A 345 11.56 -9.03 22.92
C ILE A 345 10.09 -9.35 22.68
N LEU A 346 9.18 -8.58 23.28
CA LEU A 346 7.76 -8.69 22.98
C LEU A 346 7.47 -7.94 21.70
N ILE A 347 6.91 -8.64 20.73
CA ILE A 347 6.59 -8.07 19.43
C ILE A 347 5.13 -8.37 19.05
N SER A 348 4.57 -7.48 18.26
CA SER A 348 3.37 -7.70 17.49
C SER A 348 3.77 -7.86 16.03
N VAL A 349 3.32 -8.91 15.39
CA VAL A 349 3.58 -9.19 13.97
C VAL A 349 2.24 -9.19 13.25
N ARG A 350 2.11 -8.37 12.22
CA ARG A 350 0.94 -8.35 11.34
C ARG A 350 1.27 -9.12 10.07
N ASP A 351 0.46 -10.11 9.75
CA ASP A 351 0.49 -10.72 8.43
C ASP A 351 -0.19 -9.76 7.45
N PRO A 352 0.52 -9.22 6.46
CA PRO A 352 -0.04 -8.23 5.56
C PRO A 352 -1.13 -8.79 4.65
N PHE A 353 -1.15 -10.10 4.40
CA PHE A 353 -2.09 -10.73 3.47
C PHE A 353 -3.38 -11.23 4.12
N THR A 354 -3.32 -11.62 5.39
CA THR A 354 -4.49 -12.07 6.16
C THR A 354 -4.98 -11.03 7.15
N ASP A 355 -4.25 -9.94 7.29
CA ASP A 355 -4.44 -8.88 8.30
C ASP A 355 -4.48 -9.39 9.75
N THR A 356 -4.03 -10.62 9.97
CA THR A 356 -3.97 -11.19 11.31
C THR A 356 -2.81 -10.62 12.10
N VAL A 357 -3.07 -10.24 13.34
CA VAL A 357 -2.07 -9.76 14.27
C VAL A 357 -1.73 -10.84 15.28
N SER A 358 -0.47 -11.22 15.34
CA SER A 358 0.06 -12.15 16.33
C SER A 358 0.96 -11.42 17.31
N ILE A 359 0.73 -11.59 18.61
CA ILE A 359 1.62 -11.09 19.66
C ILE A 359 2.43 -12.26 20.22
N GLY A 360 3.72 -12.05 20.40
CA GLY A 360 4.60 -13.09 20.89
C GLY A 360 5.99 -12.60 21.28
N TRP A 361 6.78 -13.52 21.74
CA TRP A 361 8.18 -13.30 22.07
C TRP A 361 9.07 -13.57 20.86
N LEU A 362 9.97 -12.68 20.56
CA LEU A 362 11.13 -12.98 19.77
C LEU A 362 12.22 -13.42 20.76
N CYS A 363 12.42 -14.73 20.86
CA CYS A 363 13.35 -15.34 21.82
C CYS A 363 14.69 -15.67 21.18
N ARG A 364 15.77 -15.40 21.89
CA ARG A 364 17.09 -15.86 21.47
C ARG A 364 17.15 -17.38 21.54
N ASN A 365 17.46 -18.01 20.40
CA ASN A 365 17.57 -19.45 20.32
C ASN A 365 18.95 -19.91 20.83
N PRO A 366 19.03 -20.73 21.89
CA PRO A 366 20.29 -21.27 22.36
C PRO A 366 20.90 -22.23 21.35
N ASP A 367 20.08 -22.93 20.58
CA ASP A 367 20.50 -23.84 19.52
C ASP A 367 20.40 -23.11 18.17
N VAL A 368 21.46 -22.42 17.81
CA VAL A 368 21.54 -21.65 16.56
C VAL A 368 21.27 -22.57 15.37
N LEU A 369 20.15 -22.36 14.69
CA LEU A 369 19.79 -23.12 13.50
C LEU A 369 20.39 -22.45 12.26
N THR A 370 21.15 -23.22 11.49
CA THR A 370 21.62 -22.78 10.18
C THR A 370 20.81 -23.47 9.09
N GLN A 371 20.09 -22.70 8.31
CA GLN A 371 19.39 -23.16 7.14
C GLN A 371 20.20 -22.83 5.89
N LYS A 372 20.24 -23.76 4.93
CA LYS A 372 20.87 -23.54 3.64
C LYS A 372 19.80 -23.36 2.58
N LYS A 373 19.63 -22.15 2.09
CA LYS A 373 18.67 -21.79 1.04
C LYS A 373 19.35 -21.36 -0.23
N ILE A 374 18.73 -21.58 -1.37
CA ILE A 374 19.21 -21.11 -2.67
C ILE A 374 18.81 -19.64 -2.82
N PRO A 375 19.75 -18.71 -3.03
CA PRO A 375 19.42 -17.30 -3.21
C PRO A 375 18.81 -17.06 -4.59
N ILE A 376 17.72 -16.29 -4.63
CA ILE A 376 17.12 -15.71 -5.83
C ILE A 376 17.37 -14.23 -5.78
N ARG A 377 18.04 -13.66 -6.73
CA ARG A 377 18.34 -12.23 -6.78
C ARG A 377 17.20 -11.49 -7.50
N LEU A 378 16.47 -10.65 -6.78
CA LEU A 378 15.41 -9.79 -7.29
C LEU A 378 15.96 -8.39 -7.55
N GLY A 379 16.03 -7.97 -8.79
CA GLY A 379 16.46 -6.63 -9.17
C GLY A 379 15.28 -5.64 -9.13
N ILE A 380 15.46 -4.53 -8.44
CA ILE A 380 14.46 -3.45 -8.30
C ILE A 380 15.09 -2.08 -8.50
N ILE A 381 14.22 -1.05 -8.57
CA ILE A 381 14.60 0.37 -8.49
C ILE A 381 13.78 1.01 -7.39
N ASN A 382 14.43 1.49 -6.34
CA ASN A 382 13.77 2.09 -5.17
C ASN A 382 14.28 3.50 -4.82
N LYS A 383 14.58 4.32 -5.83
CA LYS A 383 15.18 5.64 -5.61
C LYS A 383 14.33 6.61 -4.79
N TYR A 384 13.02 6.50 -4.87
CA TYR A 384 12.08 7.41 -4.20
C TYR A 384 11.37 6.78 -2.99
N GLY A 385 11.82 5.63 -2.55
CA GLY A 385 11.14 4.83 -1.54
C GLY A 385 10.02 3.99 -2.17
N TRP A 386 9.50 3.07 -1.38
CA TRP A 386 8.42 2.21 -1.79
C TRP A 386 7.11 3.00 -1.88
N GLY A 387 6.50 3.03 -3.05
CA GLY A 387 5.10 3.39 -3.22
C GLY A 387 4.17 2.24 -2.78
N PRO A 388 2.85 2.42 -2.85
CA PRO A 388 1.90 1.37 -2.49
C PRO A 388 2.10 0.05 -3.27
N GLN A 389 2.47 0.13 -4.54
CA GLN A 389 2.66 -1.06 -5.38
C GLN A 389 3.97 -1.78 -5.07
N GLU A 390 5.06 -1.05 -4.84
CA GLU A 390 6.35 -1.63 -4.47
C GLU A 390 6.27 -2.30 -3.09
N THR A 391 5.41 -1.81 -2.20
CA THR A 391 5.14 -2.45 -0.90
C THR A 391 4.60 -3.87 -1.07
N ILE A 392 3.84 -4.15 -2.14
CA ILE A 392 3.37 -5.50 -2.46
C ILE A 392 4.56 -6.43 -2.70
N ILE A 393 5.55 -6.00 -3.46
CA ILE A 393 6.77 -6.78 -3.73
C ILE A 393 7.55 -7.06 -2.45
N GLU A 394 7.72 -6.04 -1.60
CA GLU A 394 8.42 -6.20 -0.34
C GLU A 394 7.71 -7.19 0.59
N ASN A 395 6.40 -7.05 0.76
CA ASN A 395 5.59 -7.98 1.54
C ASN A 395 5.65 -9.41 0.96
N ALA A 396 5.57 -9.56 -0.36
CA ALA A 396 5.65 -10.85 -1.02
C ALA A 396 7.03 -11.50 -0.83
N VAL A 397 8.12 -10.76 -0.97
CA VAL A 397 9.49 -11.24 -0.70
C VAL A 397 9.62 -11.73 0.73
N ASN A 398 9.15 -10.95 1.66
CA ASN A 398 9.24 -11.24 3.08
C ASN A 398 8.43 -12.48 3.46
N HIS A 399 7.19 -12.56 2.98
CA HIS A 399 6.34 -13.73 3.22
C HIS A 399 6.90 -15.00 2.53
N PHE A 400 7.36 -14.88 1.28
CA PHE A 400 8.02 -15.97 0.59
C PHE A 400 9.24 -16.49 1.36
N ASN A 401 10.12 -15.59 1.80
CA ASN A 401 11.33 -15.92 2.54
C ASN A 401 11.04 -16.61 3.88
N ALA A 402 9.96 -16.20 4.57
CA ALA A 402 9.53 -16.79 5.83
C ALA A 402 9.00 -18.22 5.66
N HIS A 403 8.30 -18.51 4.56
CA HIS A 403 7.58 -19.77 4.37
C HIS A 403 8.27 -20.74 3.41
N ASN A 404 9.21 -20.30 2.55
CA ASN A 404 9.92 -21.17 1.64
C ASN A 404 11.13 -21.83 2.32
N SER A 405 11.22 -23.17 2.27
CA SER A 405 12.31 -23.94 2.87
C SER A 405 13.58 -23.96 2.02
N ASP A 406 13.45 -23.83 0.70
CA ASP A 406 14.54 -24.11 -0.26
C ASP A 406 15.16 -22.85 -0.85
N TYR A 407 14.38 -21.78 -0.98
CA TYR A 407 14.79 -20.54 -1.62
C TYR A 407 14.72 -19.35 -0.68
N PHE A 408 15.51 -18.33 -1.01
CA PHE A 408 15.54 -17.04 -0.32
C PHE A 408 15.72 -15.92 -1.34
N VAL A 409 14.78 -14.99 -1.41
CA VAL A 409 14.85 -13.84 -2.31
C VAL A 409 15.70 -12.74 -1.68
N GLU A 410 16.75 -12.33 -2.38
CA GLU A 410 17.62 -11.19 -2.03
C GLU A 410 17.33 -10.03 -2.97
N ILE A 411 16.98 -8.88 -2.41
CA ILE A 411 16.70 -7.67 -3.19
C ILE A 411 18.02 -6.99 -3.58
N ILE A 412 18.16 -6.67 -4.87
CA ILE A 412 19.23 -5.87 -5.45
C ILE A 412 18.62 -4.57 -5.95
N ASP A 413 18.85 -3.48 -5.25
CA ASP A 413 18.41 -2.17 -5.67
C ASP A 413 19.43 -1.50 -6.59
N TYR A 414 19.08 -1.38 -7.88
CA TYR A 414 19.92 -0.73 -8.89
C TYR A 414 19.98 0.79 -8.74
N SER A 415 19.13 1.40 -7.91
CA SER A 415 19.14 2.82 -7.60
C SER A 415 20.02 3.20 -6.41
N SER A 416 20.49 2.23 -5.64
CA SER A 416 21.38 2.44 -4.50
C SER A 416 22.63 3.21 -4.91
N ASP A 417 23.02 4.20 -4.11
CA ASP A 417 24.22 5.02 -4.28
C ASP A 417 24.32 5.81 -5.59
N ARG A 418 23.16 6.09 -6.26
CA ARG A 418 23.11 6.86 -7.51
C ARG A 418 22.34 8.14 -7.33
N ASP A 419 22.96 9.25 -7.71
CA ASP A 419 22.33 10.57 -7.57
C ASP A 419 21.37 10.88 -8.71
N GLU A 420 21.64 10.37 -9.93
CA GLU A 420 20.86 10.64 -11.13
C GLU A 420 20.12 9.40 -11.66
N ILE A 421 18.81 9.54 -11.93
CA ILE A 421 17.97 8.47 -12.51
C ILE A 421 18.56 7.93 -13.82
N GLY A 422 19.18 8.80 -14.65
CA GLY A 422 19.79 8.42 -15.92
C GLY A 422 20.95 7.41 -15.81
N GLU A 423 21.55 7.24 -14.64
CA GLU A 423 22.62 6.26 -14.39
C GLU A 423 22.13 4.85 -14.13
N ILE A 424 20.82 4.70 -13.77
CA ILE A 424 20.24 3.40 -13.39
C ILE A 424 20.22 2.41 -14.57
N PRO A 425 19.75 2.78 -15.79
CA PRO A 425 19.78 1.85 -16.93
C PRO A 425 21.20 1.37 -17.29
N GLN A 426 22.21 2.25 -17.13
CA GLN A 426 23.59 1.87 -17.35
C GLN A 426 24.06 0.83 -16.33
N ALA A 427 23.78 1.04 -15.06
CA ALA A 427 24.15 0.12 -14.00
C ALA A 427 23.53 -1.27 -14.16
N PHE A 428 22.24 -1.28 -14.52
CA PHE A 428 21.53 -2.50 -14.86
C PHE A 428 22.20 -3.22 -16.04
N THR A 429 22.52 -2.49 -17.12
CA THR A 429 23.20 -3.01 -18.29
C THR A 429 24.56 -3.61 -17.94
N GLU A 430 25.36 -2.91 -17.14
CA GLU A 430 26.68 -3.37 -16.69
C GLU A 430 26.57 -4.66 -15.87
N ALA A 431 25.60 -4.76 -14.95
CA ALA A 431 25.37 -5.94 -14.15
C ALA A 431 24.97 -7.16 -15.02
N MET A 432 24.08 -6.94 -15.99
CA MET A 432 23.66 -7.98 -16.94
C MET A 432 24.83 -8.48 -17.79
N LEU A 433 25.64 -7.57 -18.32
CA LEU A 433 26.83 -7.92 -19.14
C LEU A 433 27.92 -8.62 -18.34
N ALA A 434 28.08 -8.28 -17.06
CA ALA A 434 29.04 -8.91 -16.17
C ALA A 434 28.61 -10.31 -15.69
N GLY A 435 27.39 -10.75 -16.02
CA GLY A 435 26.82 -12.00 -15.51
C GLY A 435 26.39 -11.94 -14.03
N ASN A 436 26.38 -10.72 -13.45
CA ASN A 436 25.95 -10.46 -12.07
C ASN A 436 24.54 -9.86 -12.03
N GLY A 437 23.81 -9.91 -13.13
CA GLY A 437 22.43 -9.46 -13.20
C GLY A 437 21.51 -10.25 -12.29
N ALA A 438 20.37 -9.65 -11.93
CA ALA A 438 19.35 -10.30 -11.13
C ALA A 438 18.76 -11.52 -11.85
N ASP A 439 18.22 -12.46 -11.08
CA ASP A 439 17.55 -13.66 -11.61
C ASP A 439 16.12 -13.31 -12.02
N VAL A 440 15.45 -12.48 -11.22
CA VAL A 440 14.15 -11.88 -11.46
C VAL A 440 14.29 -10.38 -11.49
N LEU A 441 13.63 -9.72 -12.42
CA LEU A 441 13.72 -8.26 -12.63
C LEU A 441 12.33 -7.65 -12.50
N VAL A 442 12.20 -6.64 -11.66
CA VAL A 442 11.05 -5.75 -11.63
C VAL A 442 11.29 -4.63 -12.63
N ASN A 443 10.50 -4.61 -13.68
CA ASN A 443 10.54 -3.57 -14.70
C ASN A 443 9.66 -2.41 -14.26
N THR A 444 10.26 -1.25 -14.14
CA THR A 444 9.57 0.01 -13.94
C THR A 444 9.72 0.87 -15.19
N GLU A 445 9.03 1.99 -15.23
CA GLU A 445 9.15 2.93 -16.34
C GLU A 445 10.61 3.33 -16.61
N THR A 446 11.44 3.44 -15.57
CA THR A 446 12.86 3.80 -15.68
C THR A 446 13.67 2.80 -16.50
N LEU A 447 13.35 1.50 -16.45
CA LEU A 447 14.06 0.45 -17.20
C LEU A 447 13.41 0.11 -18.54
N ARG A 448 12.25 0.65 -18.86
CA ARG A 448 11.44 0.22 -20.00
C ARG A 448 12.21 0.14 -21.33
N GLU A 449 13.01 1.12 -21.65
CA GLU A 449 13.80 1.10 -22.90
C GLU A 449 14.91 0.04 -22.88
N ALA A 450 15.60 -0.11 -21.74
CA ALA A 450 16.61 -1.14 -21.59
C ALA A 450 15.99 -2.54 -21.72
N MET A 451 14.80 -2.74 -21.15
CA MET A 451 14.07 -4.00 -21.22
C MET A 451 13.65 -4.35 -22.65
N LYS A 452 13.24 -3.38 -23.50
CA LYS A 452 12.95 -3.62 -24.93
C LYS A 452 14.17 -4.20 -25.64
N ILE A 453 15.35 -3.61 -25.44
CA ILE A 453 16.59 -4.08 -26.06
C ILE A 453 16.92 -5.52 -25.61
N TYR A 454 16.75 -5.83 -24.33
CA TYR A 454 17.02 -7.17 -23.79
C TYR A 454 16.00 -8.18 -24.26
N THR A 455 14.70 -7.81 -24.35
CA THR A 455 13.65 -8.65 -24.91
C THR A 455 13.93 -8.98 -26.38
N ALA A 456 14.29 -8.01 -27.20
CA ALA A 456 14.66 -8.23 -28.60
C ALA A 456 15.86 -9.17 -28.76
N LYS A 457 16.78 -9.19 -27.77
CA LYS A 457 17.94 -10.10 -27.72
C LYS A 457 17.65 -11.43 -27.05
N GLN A 458 16.42 -11.72 -26.68
CA GLN A 458 16.00 -12.91 -25.93
C GLN A 458 16.80 -13.13 -24.64
N ALA A 459 17.11 -12.05 -23.93
CA ALA A 459 17.80 -12.12 -22.63
C ALA A 459 16.89 -12.58 -21.50
N PHE A 460 15.57 -12.62 -21.73
CA PHE A 460 14.57 -13.12 -20.79
C PHE A 460 14.05 -14.48 -21.23
N ALA A 461 13.70 -15.29 -20.23
CA ALA A 461 13.07 -16.58 -20.46
C ALA A 461 11.64 -16.39 -20.99
N ASP A 462 11.19 -17.31 -21.84
CA ASP A 462 9.79 -17.38 -22.22
C ASP A 462 8.96 -17.96 -21.08
N LEU A 463 8.02 -17.19 -20.60
CA LEU A 463 7.12 -17.52 -19.48
C LEU A 463 5.76 -18.06 -19.93
N ARG A 464 5.52 -18.15 -21.25
CA ARG A 464 4.21 -18.42 -21.81
C ARG A 464 3.64 -19.77 -21.40
N ASP A 465 4.46 -20.83 -21.49
CA ASP A 465 4.00 -22.18 -21.18
C ASP A 465 3.66 -22.36 -19.70
N ALA A 466 4.31 -21.58 -18.83
CA ALA A 466 4.06 -21.64 -17.38
C ALA A 466 2.89 -20.73 -16.95
N PHE A 467 2.84 -19.51 -17.47
CA PHE A 467 1.95 -18.48 -16.90
C PHE A 467 0.87 -17.98 -17.87
N GLY A 468 0.97 -18.32 -19.16
CA GLY A 468 0.01 -17.81 -20.17
C GLY A 468 -1.44 -18.10 -19.78
N ASP A 469 -1.75 -19.33 -19.42
CA ASP A 469 -3.12 -19.79 -19.16
C ASP A 469 -3.74 -19.22 -17.86
N VAL A 470 -2.92 -18.74 -16.89
CA VAL A 470 -3.44 -18.14 -15.67
C VAL A 470 -3.76 -16.64 -15.82
N LEU A 471 -3.16 -15.99 -16.82
CA LEU A 471 -3.36 -14.57 -17.09
C LEU A 471 -4.68 -14.31 -17.82
N LEU A 472 -5.28 -13.17 -17.56
CA LEU A 472 -6.44 -12.68 -18.31
C LEU A 472 -6.13 -12.56 -19.82
N PRO A 473 -7.09 -12.80 -20.71
CA PRO A 473 -6.89 -12.66 -22.16
C PRO A 473 -6.40 -11.27 -22.58
N CYS A 474 -6.88 -10.20 -21.97
CA CYS A 474 -6.42 -8.84 -22.24
C CYS A 474 -4.94 -8.63 -21.87
N VAL A 475 -4.47 -9.28 -20.80
CA VAL A 475 -3.06 -9.26 -20.37
C VAL A 475 -2.22 -10.03 -21.37
N GLN A 476 -2.67 -11.22 -21.79
CA GLN A 476 -1.99 -12.00 -22.82
C GLN A 476 -1.86 -11.20 -24.12
N SER A 477 -2.94 -10.57 -24.57
CA SER A 477 -2.95 -9.72 -25.78
C SER A 477 -1.90 -8.60 -25.69
N ALA A 478 -1.74 -8.00 -24.51
CA ALA A 478 -0.83 -6.89 -24.27
C ALA A 478 0.66 -7.30 -24.20
N TYR A 479 0.96 -8.52 -23.70
CA TYR A 479 2.32 -8.93 -23.33
C TYR A 479 2.94 -10.02 -24.20
N ILE A 480 2.15 -10.75 -25.00
CA ILE A 480 2.68 -11.72 -25.94
C ILE A 480 3.42 -10.97 -27.06
N ALA A 481 4.71 -11.23 -27.17
CA ALA A 481 5.55 -10.65 -28.20
C ALA A 481 5.17 -11.19 -29.60
N PRO A 482 5.54 -10.50 -30.71
CA PRO A 482 5.25 -10.95 -32.08
C PRO A 482 5.72 -12.37 -32.42
N ASN A 483 6.80 -12.82 -31.79
CA ASN A 483 7.30 -14.21 -31.94
C ASN A 483 6.50 -15.24 -31.12
N GLY A 484 5.45 -14.83 -30.42
CA GLY A 484 4.58 -15.66 -29.60
C GLY A 484 5.07 -15.95 -28.20
N ALA A 485 6.22 -15.43 -27.77
CA ALA A 485 6.77 -15.59 -26.42
C ALA A 485 6.20 -14.57 -25.42
N LEU A 486 6.22 -14.92 -24.14
CA LEU A 486 5.86 -14.06 -23.02
C LEU A 486 7.13 -13.77 -22.19
N TYR A 487 7.77 -12.64 -22.40
CA TYR A 487 9.04 -12.29 -21.74
C TYR A 487 8.88 -11.55 -20.43
N SER A 488 7.68 -11.06 -20.15
CA SER A 488 7.34 -10.32 -18.95
C SER A 488 5.90 -10.59 -18.57
N VAL A 489 5.60 -10.58 -17.28
CA VAL A 489 4.24 -10.67 -16.73
C VAL A 489 3.99 -9.49 -15.82
N PRO A 490 2.85 -8.80 -15.94
CA PRO A 490 2.49 -7.76 -14.97
C PRO A 490 2.03 -8.39 -13.67
N ILE A 491 2.17 -7.63 -12.56
CA ILE A 491 1.64 -8.05 -11.25
C ILE A 491 0.29 -7.39 -10.98
N ASN A 492 0.08 -6.23 -11.53
CA ASN A 492 -1.16 -5.48 -11.44
C ASN A 492 -1.50 -4.83 -12.77
N MET A 493 -2.73 -4.36 -12.90
CA MET A 493 -3.16 -3.63 -14.08
C MET A 493 -4.22 -2.58 -13.75
N TYR A 494 -4.36 -1.62 -14.66
CA TYR A 494 -5.52 -0.75 -14.77
C TYR A 494 -5.71 -0.32 -16.23
N PHE A 495 -6.90 0.15 -16.56
CA PHE A 495 -7.21 0.64 -17.89
C PHE A 495 -7.47 2.14 -17.84
N SER A 496 -7.12 2.83 -18.91
CA SER A 496 -7.64 4.17 -19.17
C SER A 496 -8.52 4.12 -20.40
N MET A 497 -9.69 4.76 -20.33
CA MET A 497 -10.66 4.72 -21.42
C MET A 497 -11.55 5.97 -21.43
N PRO A 498 -11.96 6.46 -22.61
CA PRO A 498 -13.01 7.46 -22.75
C PRO A 498 -14.39 6.87 -22.41
N VAL A 499 -15.14 7.58 -21.56
CA VAL A 499 -16.51 7.21 -21.23
C VAL A 499 -17.44 8.35 -21.69
N THR A 500 -18.55 8.01 -22.32
CA THR A 500 -19.52 8.99 -22.81
C THR A 500 -20.96 8.53 -22.61
N LEU A 501 -21.93 9.41 -22.84
CA LEU A 501 -23.33 9.00 -22.88
C LEU A 501 -23.60 8.05 -24.08
N GLU A 502 -24.34 6.98 -23.85
CA GLU A 502 -24.77 6.05 -24.89
C GLU A 502 -25.52 6.76 -26.04
N THR A 503 -26.23 7.86 -25.75
CA THR A 503 -26.90 8.71 -26.73
C THR A 503 -25.95 9.57 -27.56
N THR A 504 -24.72 9.78 -27.10
CA THR A 504 -23.72 10.60 -27.81
C THR A 504 -22.90 9.73 -28.75
N LEU A 505 -22.40 8.60 -28.27
CA LEU A 505 -21.72 7.57 -29.03
C LEU A 505 -22.13 6.21 -28.46
N PRO A 506 -22.93 5.43 -29.19
CA PRO A 506 -23.37 4.11 -28.76
C PRO A 506 -22.21 3.12 -28.59
N SER A 507 -22.35 2.24 -27.61
CA SER A 507 -21.33 1.22 -27.26
C SER A 507 -21.02 0.22 -28.38
N ASP A 508 -21.90 0.12 -29.39
CA ASP A 508 -21.69 -0.70 -30.59
C ASP A 508 -21.00 0.06 -31.76
N THR A 509 -20.66 1.33 -31.54
CA THR A 509 -20.03 2.20 -32.53
C THR A 509 -18.61 2.50 -32.10
N ALA A 510 -17.61 2.01 -32.84
CA ALA A 510 -16.21 2.24 -32.53
C ALA A 510 -15.85 3.75 -32.57
N LEU A 511 -15.08 4.19 -31.59
CA LEU A 511 -14.50 5.53 -31.54
C LEU A 511 -13.28 5.59 -32.45
N THR A 512 -13.50 5.81 -33.75
CA THR A 512 -12.41 6.04 -34.73
C THR A 512 -11.93 7.49 -34.71
N LEU A 513 -10.79 7.78 -35.37
CA LEU A 513 -10.27 9.14 -35.52
C LEU A 513 -11.31 10.08 -36.16
N ASP A 514 -11.98 9.63 -37.24
CA ASP A 514 -13.04 10.41 -37.90
C ASP A 514 -14.21 10.73 -36.98
N VAL A 515 -14.64 9.74 -36.19
CA VAL A 515 -15.72 9.91 -35.20
C VAL A 515 -15.29 10.88 -34.09
N MET A 516 -14.03 10.83 -33.65
CA MET A 516 -13.50 11.77 -32.67
C MET A 516 -13.49 13.20 -33.19
N TYR A 517 -13.09 13.42 -34.47
CA TYR A 517 -13.10 14.75 -35.10
C TYR A 517 -14.52 15.29 -35.24
N ASP A 518 -15.47 14.47 -35.68
CA ASP A 518 -16.88 14.84 -35.77
C ASP A 518 -17.47 15.20 -34.38
N LEU A 519 -17.09 14.48 -33.33
CA LEU A 519 -17.53 14.78 -31.97
C LEU A 519 -16.92 16.06 -31.44
N ALA A 520 -15.65 16.35 -31.75
CA ALA A 520 -15.01 17.60 -31.42
C ALA A 520 -15.72 18.80 -32.07
N ASP A 521 -16.03 18.70 -33.37
CA ASP A 521 -16.76 19.73 -34.13
C ASP A 521 -18.17 19.96 -33.55
N ARG A 522 -18.89 18.90 -33.21
CA ARG A 522 -20.21 18.97 -32.57
C ARG A 522 -20.16 19.61 -31.17
N ALA A 523 -19.15 19.25 -30.35
CA ALA A 523 -18.96 19.83 -29.04
C ALA A 523 -18.72 21.34 -29.13
N GLU A 524 -17.83 21.79 -30.04
CA GLU A 524 -17.57 23.20 -30.30
C GLU A 524 -18.81 23.96 -30.75
N GLN A 525 -19.57 23.41 -31.71
CA GLN A 525 -20.83 24.02 -32.20
C GLN A 525 -21.90 24.16 -31.12
N ASN A 526 -21.93 23.25 -30.15
CA ASN A 526 -22.90 23.25 -29.06
C ASN A 526 -22.42 24.00 -27.81
N GLY A 527 -21.20 24.54 -27.82
CA GLY A 527 -20.59 25.14 -26.63
C GLY A 527 -20.36 24.12 -25.49
N ALA A 528 -20.18 22.86 -25.87
CA ALA A 528 -19.82 21.78 -24.97
C ALA A 528 -18.31 21.55 -24.97
N TYR A 529 -17.82 20.86 -23.96
CA TYR A 529 -16.42 20.45 -23.88
C TYR A 529 -16.24 19.04 -24.43
N LEU A 530 -15.18 18.80 -25.18
CA LEU A 530 -14.88 17.45 -25.64
C LEU A 530 -14.43 16.56 -24.47
N PHE A 531 -13.63 17.11 -23.57
CA PHE A 531 -13.16 16.47 -22.35
C PHE A 531 -13.35 17.38 -21.13
N THR A 532 -13.21 16.80 -19.94
CA THR A 532 -13.20 17.59 -18.71
C THR A 532 -12.03 18.58 -18.73
N PRO A 533 -12.29 19.88 -18.62
CA PRO A 533 -11.22 20.88 -18.52
C PRO A 533 -10.58 20.75 -17.14
N ASN A 534 -9.47 20.06 -17.04
CA ASN A 534 -8.78 19.95 -15.75
C ASN A 534 -7.28 20.19 -15.87
N GLY A 535 -6.74 21.02 -14.99
CA GLY A 535 -5.38 21.52 -15.04
C GLY A 535 -4.29 20.52 -14.70
N THR A 536 -4.59 19.36 -14.17
CA THR A 536 -3.57 18.38 -13.75
C THR A 536 -3.80 16.96 -14.23
N SER A 537 -5.02 16.58 -14.59
CA SER A 537 -5.34 15.20 -14.95
C SER A 537 -6.23 15.03 -16.19
N GLY A 538 -6.97 16.05 -16.62
CA GLY A 538 -7.94 15.88 -17.72
C GLY A 538 -7.29 15.91 -19.12
N ILE A 539 -6.86 17.07 -19.58
CA ILE A 539 -6.34 17.21 -20.96
C ILE A 539 -4.95 16.57 -21.10
N GLY A 540 -4.10 16.67 -20.06
CA GLY A 540 -2.77 16.09 -20.09
C GLY A 540 -2.83 14.57 -20.20
N LEU A 541 -3.58 13.94 -19.31
CA LEU A 541 -3.72 12.48 -19.26
C LEU A 541 -4.40 11.95 -20.54
N PHE A 542 -5.48 12.60 -20.99
CA PHE A 542 -6.13 12.20 -22.23
C PHE A 542 -5.19 12.36 -23.43
N SER A 543 -4.46 13.46 -23.53
CA SER A 543 -3.52 13.64 -24.65
C SER A 543 -2.42 12.60 -24.65
N ASP A 544 -1.95 12.17 -23.50
CA ASP A 544 -0.92 11.14 -23.39
C ASP A 544 -1.49 9.75 -23.72
N ASN A 545 -2.67 9.40 -23.22
CA ASN A 545 -3.33 8.13 -23.53
C ASN A 545 -3.78 8.07 -25.00
N PHE A 546 -4.38 9.14 -25.51
CA PHE A 546 -4.77 9.26 -26.91
C PHE A 546 -3.57 9.14 -27.84
N PHE A 547 -2.50 9.89 -27.53
CA PHE A 547 -1.26 9.83 -28.28
C PHE A 547 -0.66 8.42 -28.30
N ALA A 548 -0.63 7.78 -27.14
CA ALA A 548 -0.09 6.44 -26.96
C ALA A 548 -0.89 5.35 -27.67
N ALA A 549 -2.18 5.52 -27.80
CA ALA A 549 -3.05 4.60 -28.54
C ALA A 549 -3.03 4.86 -30.05
N SER A 550 -3.13 6.12 -30.46
CA SER A 550 -3.31 6.51 -31.86
C SER A 550 -2.02 6.43 -32.67
N VAL A 551 -0.91 6.91 -32.10
CA VAL A 551 0.36 7.06 -32.84
C VAL A 551 1.01 5.74 -33.26
N PRO A 552 1.07 4.69 -32.44
CA PRO A 552 1.64 3.41 -32.87
C PRO A 552 0.89 2.77 -34.03
N SER A 553 -0.39 3.07 -34.22
CA SER A 553 -1.18 2.53 -35.35
C SER A 553 -0.72 3.00 -36.72
N PHE A 554 0.17 4.00 -36.80
CA PHE A 554 0.79 4.48 -38.04
C PHE A 554 2.09 3.75 -38.38
N ALA A 555 2.43 2.68 -37.71
CA ALA A 555 3.55 1.81 -38.04
C ALA A 555 3.19 0.35 -37.85
N ASN A 556 3.87 -0.50 -38.62
CA ASN A 556 3.83 -1.94 -38.42
C ASN A 556 5.27 -2.42 -38.20
N GLU A 557 5.63 -2.71 -36.97
CA GLU A 557 6.98 -3.13 -36.58
C GLU A 557 7.36 -4.49 -37.20
N GLU A 558 6.40 -5.37 -37.49
CA GLU A 558 6.67 -6.67 -38.12
C GLU A 558 7.07 -6.54 -39.60
N THR A 559 6.41 -5.61 -40.31
CA THR A 559 6.70 -5.38 -41.74
C THR A 559 7.67 -4.27 -42.01
N GLY A 560 7.96 -3.44 -41.00
CA GLY A 560 8.76 -2.21 -41.14
C GLY A 560 8.04 -1.08 -41.86
N GLU A 561 6.74 -1.21 -42.13
CA GLU A 561 5.94 -0.20 -42.81
C GLU A 561 5.60 0.99 -41.87
N CYS A 562 5.77 2.21 -42.36
CA CYS A 562 5.48 3.44 -41.63
C CYS A 562 4.61 4.36 -42.46
N PHE A 563 3.59 4.94 -41.85
CA PHE A 563 2.58 5.80 -42.48
C PHE A 563 2.54 7.21 -41.86
N TYR A 564 3.62 7.65 -41.22
CA TYR A 564 3.71 8.96 -40.58
C TYR A 564 3.73 10.14 -41.60
N ASP A 565 3.92 9.88 -42.88
CA ASP A 565 3.79 10.85 -43.97
C ASP A 565 2.40 10.86 -44.61
N SER A 566 1.45 10.05 -44.12
CA SER A 566 0.08 10.00 -44.64
C SER A 566 -0.71 11.26 -44.30
N ALA A 567 -1.76 11.50 -45.07
CA ALA A 567 -2.69 12.61 -44.83
C ALA A 567 -3.40 12.44 -43.47
N GLU A 568 -3.76 11.19 -43.11
CA GLU A 568 -4.39 10.84 -41.83
C GLU A 568 -3.51 11.20 -40.62
N PHE A 569 -2.20 10.94 -40.70
CA PHE A 569 -1.28 11.35 -39.65
C PHE A 569 -1.12 12.87 -39.56
N GLY A 570 -1.11 13.58 -40.69
CA GLY A 570 -1.12 15.05 -40.75
C GLY A 570 -2.38 15.63 -40.09
N GLU A 571 -3.52 14.98 -40.27
CA GLU A 571 -4.80 15.34 -39.65
C GLU A 571 -4.77 15.09 -38.13
N LEU A 572 -4.21 13.94 -37.69
CA LEU A 572 -3.97 13.66 -36.29
C LEU A 572 -3.08 14.70 -35.62
N LEU A 573 -1.96 15.07 -36.24
CA LEU A 573 -1.07 16.12 -35.73
C LEU A 573 -1.79 17.48 -35.63
N THR A 574 -2.59 17.81 -36.64
CA THR A 574 -3.40 19.04 -36.63
C THR A 574 -4.42 19.02 -35.49
N PHE A 575 -5.08 17.90 -35.27
CA PHE A 575 -6.02 17.71 -34.16
C PHE A 575 -5.32 17.87 -32.82
N LEU A 576 -4.18 17.22 -32.59
CA LEU A 576 -3.40 17.32 -31.34
C LEU A 576 -2.95 18.76 -31.04
N GLU A 577 -2.61 19.54 -32.05
CA GLU A 577 -2.23 20.93 -31.88
C GLU A 577 -3.42 21.87 -31.62
N THR A 578 -4.57 21.57 -32.21
CA THR A 578 -5.76 22.41 -32.10
C THR A 578 -6.69 22.00 -30.95
N VAL A 579 -6.61 20.76 -30.52
CA VAL A 579 -7.47 20.22 -29.47
C VAL A 579 -7.41 21.05 -28.18
N ARG A 580 -6.23 21.51 -27.82
CA ARG A 580 -5.99 22.34 -26.64
C ARG A 580 -6.67 23.71 -26.73
N GLU A 581 -6.76 24.31 -27.92
CA GLU A 581 -7.47 25.59 -28.17
C GLU A 581 -8.98 25.37 -28.29
N ARG A 582 -9.42 24.22 -28.81
CA ARG A 582 -10.83 23.89 -29.05
C ARG A 582 -11.54 23.33 -27.82
N ILE A 583 -10.85 22.73 -26.88
CA ILE A 583 -11.42 22.01 -25.72
C ILE A 583 -11.86 22.96 -24.61
N GLY A 584 -11.48 24.20 -24.65
CA GLY A 584 -11.91 25.17 -23.65
C GLY A 584 -10.73 25.86 -23.02
N GLY A 585 -10.82 27.16 -23.03
CA GLY A 585 -9.82 28.05 -22.45
C GLY A 585 -9.69 27.87 -20.93
N ASP A 586 -8.79 28.64 -20.37
CA ASP A 586 -8.31 28.66 -18.99
C ASP A 586 -9.36 28.83 -17.86
N GLU A 587 -10.66 28.87 -18.16
CA GLU A 587 -11.71 28.90 -17.14
C GLU A 587 -12.00 27.48 -16.64
N MET A 588 -11.43 27.14 -15.51
CA MET A 588 -11.75 25.94 -14.74
C MET A 588 -13.21 25.99 -14.26
N ALA A 589 -14.14 25.50 -15.12
CA ALA A 589 -15.53 25.36 -14.74
C ALA A 589 -15.78 24.12 -13.86
N PHE A 590 -14.87 23.15 -13.87
CA PHE A 590 -15.00 21.90 -13.13
C PHE A 590 -13.63 21.50 -12.57
N THR A 591 -13.55 21.28 -11.29
CA THR A 591 -12.39 20.67 -10.65
C THR A 591 -12.72 19.22 -10.37
N TYR A 592 -12.25 18.32 -11.22
CA TYR A 592 -12.23 16.89 -10.94
C TYR A 592 -10.81 16.53 -10.51
N GLN A 593 -10.68 15.99 -9.33
CA GLN A 593 -9.45 15.41 -8.84
C GLN A 593 -9.70 13.91 -8.66
N TYR A 594 -8.89 13.06 -9.28
CA TYR A 594 -8.99 11.61 -9.15
C TYR A 594 -9.04 11.21 -7.68
N GLY A 595 -10.05 10.43 -7.30
CA GLY A 595 -10.29 10.03 -5.90
C GLY A 595 -11.04 11.06 -5.04
N ASP A 596 -11.36 12.25 -5.55
CA ASP A 596 -12.21 13.22 -4.86
C ASP A 596 -13.59 13.26 -5.55
N TYR A 597 -14.44 12.32 -5.19
CA TYR A 597 -15.85 12.25 -5.65
C TYR A 597 -16.79 13.05 -4.76
N SER A 598 -16.27 14.04 -4.03
CA SER A 598 -17.05 14.85 -3.10
C SER A 598 -18.13 15.69 -3.79
N LEU A 599 -19.08 16.19 -3.02
CA LEU A 599 -20.20 17.03 -3.44
C LEU A 599 -19.82 18.29 -4.25
N GLU A 600 -18.56 18.73 -4.23
CA GLU A 600 -18.05 19.79 -5.12
C GLU A 600 -18.04 19.35 -6.60
N SER A 601 -18.26 18.05 -6.85
CA SER A 601 -18.34 17.44 -8.19
C SER A 601 -19.74 17.50 -8.84
N ASP A 602 -20.77 17.99 -8.18
CA ASP A 602 -22.14 18.05 -8.73
C ASP A 602 -22.19 18.72 -10.11
N ALA A 603 -21.36 19.74 -10.31
CA ALA A 603 -21.26 20.44 -11.59
C ALA A 603 -20.69 19.55 -12.71
N LEU A 604 -19.76 18.65 -12.38
CA LEU A 604 -19.20 17.67 -13.32
C LEU A 604 -20.25 16.61 -13.65
N PHE A 605 -20.96 16.08 -12.65
CA PHE A 605 -22.01 15.07 -12.84
C PHE A 605 -23.12 15.61 -13.74
N ASP A 606 -23.58 16.83 -13.48
CA ASP A 606 -24.56 17.51 -14.34
C ASP A 606 -24.03 17.74 -15.75
N ALA A 607 -22.75 18.07 -15.91
CA ALA A 607 -22.16 18.30 -17.22
C ALA A 607 -22.03 16.98 -18.03
N LEU A 608 -21.69 15.87 -17.39
CA LEU A 608 -21.66 14.55 -18.02
C LEU A 608 -23.07 14.10 -18.41
N ARG A 609 -24.02 14.13 -17.49
CA ARG A 609 -25.42 13.71 -17.70
C ARG A 609 -26.18 14.56 -18.75
N THR A 610 -25.81 15.80 -18.93
CA THR A 610 -26.40 16.71 -19.91
C THR A 610 -25.66 16.76 -21.23
N GLY A 611 -24.53 16.03 -21.39
CA GLY A 611 -23.68 16.05 -22.56
C GLY A 611 -22.93 17.37 -22.77
N LYS A 612 -22.81 18.20 -21.74
CA LYS A 612 -21.96 19.40 -21.75
C LYS A 612 -20.49 19.07 -21.73
N VAL A 613 -20.12 17.91 -21.23
CA VAL A 613 -18.83 17.23 -21.40
C VAL A 613 -19.10 15.96 -22.21
N THR A 614 -18.37 15.77 -23.30
CA THR A 614 -18.57 14.65 -24.22
C THR A 614 -17.92 13.37 -23.67
N PHE A 615 -16.65 13.45 -23.24
CA PHE A 615 -15.90 12.32 -22.73
C PHE A 615 -15.36 12.60 -21.33
N LEU A 616 -15.49 11.59 -20.48
CA LEU A 616 -14.71 11.45 -19.26
C LEU A 616 -13.55 10.49 -19.56
N ASP A 617 -12.31 10.93 -19.36
CA ASP A 617 -11.17 10.03 -19.35
C ASP A 617 -11.12 9.34 -17.98
N PHE A 618 -11.48 8.06 -17.96
CA PHE A 618 -11.73 7.33 -16.73
C PHE A 618 -10.72 6.19 -16.55
N PRO A 619 -10.01 6.16 -15.43
CA PRO A 619 -9.15 5.05 -15.08
C PRO A 619 -9.98 3.95 -14.41
N PHE A 620 -9.97 2.79 -14.98
CA PHE A 620 -10.59 1.58 -14.43
C PHE A 620 -9.54 0.81 -13.64
N CYS A 621 -9.33 1.22 -12.37
CA CYS A 621 -8.26 0.69 -11.52
C CYS A 621 -8.71 -0.48 -10.64
N THR A 622 -9.98 -0.53 -10.27
CA THR A 622 -10.55 -1.50 -9.33
C THR A 622 -11.84 -2.08 -9.88
N ILE A 623 -12.27 -3.21 -9.34
CA ILE A 623 -13.48 -3.87 -9.84
C ILE A 623 -14.75 -3.03 -9.63
N ASP A 624 -14.77 -2.15 -8.62
CA ASP A 624 -15.88 -1.25 -8.33
C ASP A 624 -15.91 0.02 -9.20
N ALA A 625 -14.90 0.22 -10.05
CA ALA A 625 -14.84 1.37 -10.97
C ALA A 625 -16.12 1.51 -11.84
N TYR A 626 -16.72 0.38 -12.22
CA TYR A 626 -18.00 0.41 -12.95
C TYR A 626 -19.18 0.92 -12.09
N ALA A 627 -19.18 0.59 -10.79
CA ALA A 627 -20.17 1.12 -9.85
C ALA A 627 -20.03 2.64 -9.67
N ILE A 628 -18.82 3.14 -9.65
CA ILE A 628 -18.53 4.59 -9.62
C ILE A 628 -19.08 5.25 -10.89
N LEU A 629 -18.88 4.68 -12.07
CA LEU A 629 -19.45 5.21 -13.32
C LEU A 629 -20.97 5.26 -13.28
N LYS A 630 -21.64 4.24 -12.75
CA LYS A 630 -23.11 4.24 -12.55
C LYS A 630 -23.56 5.43 -11.69
N GLN A 631 -22.81 5.79 -10.66
CA GLN A 631 -23.11 6.96 -9.84
C GLN A 631 -22.87 8.28 -10.58
N LEU A 632 -21.76 8.38 -11.30
CA LEU A 632 -21.40 9.57 -12.07
C LEU A 632 -22.48 9.90 -13.13
N TYR A 633 -22.93 8.88 -13.85
CA TYR A 633 -23.96 9.05 -14.91
C TYR A 633 -25.41 8.98 -14.40
N GLY A 634 -25.65 8.44 -13.20
CA GLY A 634 -26.98 8.32 -12.59
C GLY A 634 -27.94 7.48 -13.44
N ASP A 635 -29.11 8.06 -13.79
CA ASP A 635 -30.12 7.38 -14.62
C ASP A 635 -29.77 7.41 -16.13
N CYS A 636 -28.62 7.94 -16.53
CA CYS A 636 -28.21 8.01 -17.92
C CYS A 636 -27.38 6.78 -18.30
N ASP A 637 -27.70 6.17 -19.44
CA ASP A 637 -26.89 5.12 -20.01
C ASP A 637 -25.56 5.69 -20.52
N PHE A 638 -24.46 4.99 -20.25
CA PHE A 638 -23.11 5.37 -20.68
C PHE A 638 -22.44 4.24 -21.46
N ALA A 639 -21.49 4.61 -22.29
CA ALA A 639 -20.68 3.71 -23.11
C ALA A 639 -19.21 3.84 -22.76
N LEU A 640 -18.51 2.69 -22.70
CA LEU A 640 -17.06 2.58 -22.54
C LEU A 640 -16.46 2.41 -23.92
N HIS A 641 -15.44 3.22 -24.23
CA HIS A 641 -14.72 3.16 -25.51
C HIS A 641 -13.22 3.02 -25.30
N GLY A 642 -12.52 2.45 -26.29
CA GLY A 642 -11.09 2.61 -26.44
C GLY A 642 -10.72 3.98 -26.98
N TYR A 643 -9.46 4.34 -26.91
CA TYR A 643 -8.94 5.51 -27.62
C TYR A 643 -8.89 5.24 -29.11
N PRO A 644 -9.20 6.24 -29.95
CA PRO A 644 -9.21 6.06 -31.39
C PRO A 644 -7.81 5.74 -31.92
N SER A 645 -7.76 4.79 -32.83
CA SER A 645 -6.59 4.43 -33.61
C SER A 645 -6.91 4.49 -35.09
N ARG A 646 -5.91 4.29 -35.95
CA ARG A 646 -6.10 4.25 -37.40
C ARG A 646 -7.07 3.15 -37.85
N ASP A 647 -7.01 2.01 -37.18
CA ASP A 647 -7.73 0.79 -37.59
C ASP A 647 -8.95 0.49 -36.71
N GLY A 648 -9.28 1.34 -35.72
CA GLY A 648 -10.39 1.14 -34.79
C GLY A 648 -10.20 1.91 -33.47
N GLU A 649 -10.44 1.22 -32.37
CA GLU A 649 -10.22 1.74 -31.04
C GLU A 649 -9.37 0.78 -30.19
N ILE A 650 -8.58 1.32 -29.28
CA ILE A 650 -7.69 0.55 -28.39
C ILE A 650 -7.86 1.03 -26.96
N VAL A 651 -8.14 0.14 -26.04
CA VAL A 651 -8.12 0.44 -24.61
C VAL A 651 -6.66 0.48 -24.13
N ARG A 652 -6.32 1.53 -23.40
CA ARG A 652 -5.01 1.66 -22.81
C ARG A 652 -4.88 0.78 -21.58
N PHE A 653 -3.95 -0.16 -21.65
CA PHE A 653 -3.54 -1.01 -20.54
C PHE A 653 -2.32 -0.39 -19.86
N HIS A 654 -2.37 -0.35 -18.54
CA HIS A 654 -1.26 0.12 -17.71
C HIS A 654 -0.88 -0.96 -16.71
N SER A 655 0.41 -1.06 -16.45
CA SER A 655 0.97 -1.81 -15.34
C SER A 655 2.09 -0.99 -14.73
N ASP A 656 2.14 -0.96 -13.42
CA ASP A 656 3.20 -0.27 -12.68
C ASP A 656 4.41 -1.17 -12.49
N LEU A 657 4.19 -2.48 -12.40
CA LEU A 657 5.19 -3.49 -12.08
C LEU A 657 5.09 -4.69 -13.02
N ASP A 658 6.08 -4.82 -13.88
CA ASP A 658 6.26 -5.99 -14.74
C ASP A 658 7.43 -6.82 -14.25
N ILE A 659 7.31 -8.13 -14.30
CA ILE A 659 8.34 -9.06 -13.85
C ILE A 659 8.85 -9.89 -15.01
N SER A 660 10.16 -9.97 -15.13
CA SER A 660 10.87 -10.79 -16.12
C SER A 660 11.86 -11.73 -15.46
N LEU A 661 12.01 -12.93 -16.02
CA LEU A 661 12.99 -13.94 -15.60
C LEU A 661 14.22 -13.87 -16.51
N ASN A 662 15.41 -13.73 -15.94
CA ASN A 662 16.64 -13.71 -16.70
C ASN A 662 16.93 -15.09 -17.33
N ALA A 663 17.03 -15.16 -18.66
CA ALA A 663 17.31 -16.42 -19.36
C ALA A 663 18.67 -17.05 -18.98
N ALA A 664 19.64 -16.24 -18.51
CA ALA A 664 20.94 -16.68 -18.05
C ALA A 664 20.96 -17.04 -16.55
N SER A 665 19.84 -16.93 -15.83
CA SER A 665 19.78 -17.32 -14.41
C SER A 665 20.12 -18.80 -14.24
N LYS A 666 20.83 -19.09 -13.14
CA LYS A 666 21.14 -20.46 -12.72
C LYS A 666 20.10 -21.03 -11.74
N VAL A 667 19.14 -20.20 -11.31
CA VAL A 667 18.09 -20.54 -10.36
C VAL A 667 16.71 -20.33 -10.98
N LYS A 668 16.52 -20.80 -12.19
CA LYS A 668 15.28 -20.56 -12.97
C LYS A 668 14.06 -21.17 -12.32
N LEU A 669 14.17 -22.36 -11.71
CA LEU A 669 13.04 -22.97 -11.01
C LEU A 669 12.63 -22.16 -9.79
N GLY A 670 13.59 -21.76 -8.95
CA GLY A 670 13.31 -20.91 -7.80
C GLY A 670 12.73 -19.54 -8.20
N ALA A 671 13.30 -18.92 -9.23
CA ALA A 671 12.80 -17.65 -9.79
C ALA A 671 11.37 -17.79 -10.32
N ALA A 672 11.06 -18.87 -11.06
CA ALA A 672 9.72 -19.15 -11.55
C ALA A 672 8.72 -19.42 -10.40
N GLN A 673 9.13 -20.10 -9.32
CA GLN A 673 8.30 -20.26 -8.12
C GLN A 673 7.98 -18.93 -7.45
N PHE A 674 8.93 -18.01 -7.40
CA PHE A 674 8.67 -16.68 -6.86
C PHE A 674 7.71 -15.88 -7.74
N ILE A 675 7.85 -15.95 -9.07
CA ILE A 675 6.89 -15.32 -10.01
C ILE A 675 5.50 -15.95 -9.84
N ALA A 676 5.41 -17.28 -9.76
CA ALA A 676 4.16 -17.97 -9.50
C ALA A 676 3.50 -17.51 -8.19
N TYR A 677 4.30 -17.33 -7.14
CA TYR A 677 3.81 -16.80 -5.87
C TYR A 677 3.23 -15.36 -6.01
N LEU A 678 3.88 -14.49 -6.77
CA LEU A 678 3.36 -13.15 -7.06
C LEU A 678 2.04 -13.17 -7.85
N LEU A 679 1.80 -14.21 -8.63
CA LEU A 679 0.55 -14.41 -9.38
C LEU A 679 -0.50 -15.24 -8.61
N SER A 680 -0.21 -15.66 -7.38
CA SER A 680 -1.19 -16.37 -6.55
C SER A 680 -2.34 -15.48 -6.10
N ASP A 681 -3.50 -16.06 -5.85
CA ASP A 681 -4.68 -15.34 -5.37
C ASP A 681 -4.40 -14.56 -4.08
N THR A 682 -3.53 -15.07 -3.21
CA THR A 682 -3.10 -14.38 -1.99
C THR A 682 -2.54 -12.98 -2.28
N ILE A 683 -1.64 -12.88 -3.26
CA ILE A 683 -1.01 -11.60 -3.63
C ILE A 683 -1.95 -10.76 -4.50
N GLN A 684 -2.62 -11.40 -5.44
CA GLN A 684 -3.49 -10.73 -6.40
C GLN A 684 -4.70 -10.09 -5.74
N LEU A 685 -5.34 -10.77 -4.78
CA LEU A 685 -6.49 -10.24 -4.04
C LEU A 685 -6.08 -9.20 -3.00
N PHE A 686 -4.87 -9.29 -2.43
CA PHE A 686 -4.37 -8.30 -1.49
C PHE A 686 -4.30 -6.88 -2.08
N SER A 687 -3.95 -6.77 -3.36
CA SER A 687 -3.85 -5.48 -4.05
C SER A 687 -5.16 -5.00 -4.70
N ALA A 688 -6.20 -5.84 -4.71
CA ALA A 688 -7.40 -5.64 -5.51
C ALA A 688 -8.23 -4.38 -5.14
N ASP A 689 -8.07 -3.86 -3.93
CA ASP A 689 -8.69 -2.60 -3.50
C ASP A 689 -8.07 -1.35 -4.13
N ASN A 690 -6.87 -1.46 -4.71
CA ASN A 690 -6.15 -0.34 -5.30
C ASN A 690 -5.90 -0.52 -6.80
N VAL A 691 -5.71 -1.76 -7.25
CA VAL A 691 -5.38 -2.09 -8.64
C VAL A 691 -6.04 -3.41 -9.02
N LEU A 692 -6.35 -3.60 -10.30
CA LEU A 692 -6.93 -4.85 -10.79
C LEU A 692 -5.90 -5.98 -10.76
N PRO A 693 -6.30 -7.20 -10.32
CA PRO A 693 -5.54 -8.41 -10.52
C PRO A 693 -5.35 -8.74 -12.00
N VAL A 694 -4.29 -9.46 -12.32
CA VAL A 694 -3.98 -9.88 -13.69
C VAL A 694 -4.36 -11.34 -13.99
N THR A 695 -4.74 -12.09 -12.96
CA THR A 695 -5.11 -13.51 -13.08
C THR A 695 -6.62 -13.71 -13.19
N THR A 696 -6.99 -14.71 -13.96
CA THR A 696 -8.40 -15.08 -14.16
C THR A 696 -9.06 -15.51 -12.85
N SER A 697 -8.38 -16.29 -12.01
CA SER A 697 -8.91 -16.78 -10.73
C SER A 697 -9.26 -15.63 -9.77
N ALA A 698 -8.34 -14.67 -9.59
CA ALA A 698 -8.57 -13.54 -8.70
C ALA A 698 -9.71 -12.63 -9.19
N ILE A 699 -9.80 -12.36 -10.50
CA ILE A 699 -10.90 -11.58 -11.05
C ILE A 699 -12.25 -12.29 -10.87
N GLU A 700 -12.33 -13.60 -11.15
CA GLU A 700 -13.60 -14.32 -10.94
C GLU A 700 -13.98 -14.38 -9.44
N ALA A 701 -13.03 -14.49 -8.52
CA ALA A 701 -13.30 -14.39 -7.10
C ALA A 701 -13.91 -13.02 -6.71
N LEU A 702 -13.39 -11.92 -7.25
CA LEU A 702 -13.95 -10.58 -7.04
C LEU A 702 -15.34 -10.39 -7.67
N LEU A 703 -15.66 -11.11 -8.74
CA LEU A 703 -16.95 -11.06 -9.42
C LEU A 703 -18.00 -12.04 -8.86
N GLU A 704 -17.68 -12.83 -7.85
CA GLU A 704 -18.61 -13.76 -7.20
C GLU A 704 -19.67 -13.02 -6.36
N ASN A 705 -19.28 -11.97 -5.62
CA ASN A 705 -20.17 -11.19 -4.75
C ASN A 705 -19.91 -9.68 -4.88
N PRO A 706 -20.15 -9.09 -6.06
CA PRO A 706 -19.76 -7.71 -6.35
C PRO A 706 -20.73 -6.71 -5.73
N THR A 707 -20.67 -6.56 -4.42
CA THR A 707 -21.42 -5.56 -3.65
C THR A 707 -20.44 -4.61 -2.97
N PHE A 708 -20.56 -3.33 -3.25
CA PHE A 708 -19.70 -2.27 -2.77
C PHE A 708 -20.48 -1.31 -1.89
N VAL A 709 -19.87 -0.82 -0.83
CA VAL A 709 -20.52 0.08 0.14
C VAL A 709 -19.77 1.39 0.19
N TYR A 710 -20.48 2.49 -0.08
CA TYR A 710 -19.91 3.83 -0.12
C TYR A 710 -20.56 4.75 0.89
N ASP A 711 -19.80 5.69 1.40
CA ASP A 711 -20.33 6.87 2.07
C ASP A 711 -21.09 7.71 1.01
N PRO A 712 -22.39 8.00 1.21
CA PRO A 712 -23.20 8.68 0.19
C PRO A 712 -22.77 10.13 -0.05
N ASP A 713 -22.09 10.76 0.90
CA ASP A 713 -21.70 12.15 0.84
C ASP A 713 -20.31 12.34 0.20
N THR A 714 -19.41 11.37 0.42
CA THR A 714 -18.03 11.47 -0.05
C THR A 714 -17.68 10.48 -1.16
N MET A 715 -18.54 9.50 -1.42
CA MET A 715 -18.27 8.34 -2.30
C MET A 715 -17.01 7.55 -1.89
N TYR A 716 -16.61 7.68 -0.63
CA TYR A 716 -15.51 6.90 -0.09
C TYR A 716 -15.97 5.46 0.13
N ARG A 717 -15.20 4.49 -0.34
CA ARG A 717 -15.53 3.07 -0.20
C ARG A 717 -15.31 2.61 1.25
N LEU A 718 -16.37 2.12 1.87
CA LEU A 718 -16.42 1.79 3.30
C LEU A 718 -16.15 0.30 3.58
N ASP A 719 -16.57 -0.59 2.68
CA ASP A 719 -16.46 -2.05 2.85
C ASP A 719 -15.02 -2.57 2.85
N THR A 720 -14.08 -1.80 2.38
CA THR A 720 -12.64 -2.12 2.48
C THR A 720 -12.04 -1.82 3.86
N HIS A 721 -12.79 -1.10 4.72
CA HIS A 721 -12.29 -0.60 6.01
C HIS A 721 -13.12 -1.05 7.20
N TYR A 722 -14.38 -1.48 6.96
CA TYR A 722 -15.33 -1.81 8.01
C TYR A 722 -16.05 -3.11 7.71
N SER A 723 -16.25 -3.96 8.72
CA SER A 723 -17.07 -5.16 8.59
C SER A 723 -18.53 -4.82 8.29
N ALA A 724 -19.28 -5.77 7.72
CA ALA A 724 -20.69 -5.59 7.38
C ALA A 724 -21.55 -5.14 8.59
N GLU A 725 -21.25 -5.63 9.78
CA GLU A 725 -21.93 -5.30 11.01
C GLU A 725 -21.65 -3.87 11.47
N ILE A 726 -20.39 -3.42 11.34
CA ILE A 726 -20.01 -2.04 11.61
C ILE A 726 -20.68 -1.11 10.61
N LEU A 727 -20.73 -1.48 9.35
CA LEU A 727 -21.43 -0.72 8.31
C LEU A 727 -22.93 -0.57 8.59
N GLU A 728 -23.58 -1.62 9.06
CA GLU A 728 -25.01 -1.53 9.43
C GLU A 728 -25.25 -0.66 10.66
N LEU A 729 -24.34 -0.68 11.62
CA LEU A 729 -24.46 0.08 12.85
C LEU A 729 -24.09 1.56 12.69
N VAL A 730 -22.99 1.82 11.98
CA VAL A 730 -22.36 3.16 11.90
C VAL A 730 -22.82 3.93 10.67
N TYR A 731 -23.05 3.23 9.58
CA TYR A 731 -23.42 3.81 8.28
C TYR A 731 -24.70 3.18 7.74
N PRO A 732 -25.84 3.29 8.47
CA PRO A 732 -27.11 2.70 8.04
C PRO A 732 -27.61 3.28 6.70
N GLU A 733 -27.22 4.51 6.38
CA GLU A 733 -27.57 5.23 5.14
C GLU A 733 -26.51 5.02 4.03
N ALA A 734 -25.53 4.12 4.23
CA ALA A 734 -24.49 3.85 3.24
C ALA A 734 -25.09 3.39 1.92
N LEU A 735 -24.53 3.90 0.84
CA LEU A 735 -24.93 3.53 -0.51
C LEU A 735 -24.39 2.13 -0.84
N ARG A 736 -25.27 1.17 -1.12
CA ARG A 736 -24.90 -0.20 -1.49
C ARG A 736 -25.16 -0.40 -2.98
N ILE A 737 -24.12 -0.75 -3.72
CA ILE A 737 -24.20 -1.01 -5.16
C ILE A 737 -23.82 -2.48 -5.38
N THR A 738 -24.78 -3.26 -5.87
CA THR A 738 -24.54 -4.65 -6.28
C THR A 738 -24.64 -4.74 -7.79
N TYR A 739 -23.71 -5.40 -8.43
CA TYR A 739 -23.74 -5.63 -9.87
C TYR A 739 -24.85 -6.63 -10.21
N ASP A 740 -25.64 -6.29 -11.20
CA ASP A 740 -26.57 -7.21 -11.84
C ASP A 740 -25.86 -8.00 -12.98
N GLU A 741 -26.60 -8.87 -13.67
CA GLU A 741 -26.05 -9.70 -14.74
C GLU A 741 -25.52 -8.86 -15.93
N ASP A 742 -26.13 -7.71 -16.22
CA ASP A 742 -25.71 -6.81 -17.30
C ASP A 742 -24.41 -6.07 -16.93
N ASP A 743 -24.30 -5.61 -15.66
CA ASP A 743 -23.09 -5.01 -15.12
C ASP A 743 -21.91 -5.99 -15.17
N LEU A 744 -22.14 -7.24 -14.71
CA LEU A 744 -21.13 -8.30 -14.77
C LEU A 744 -20.71 -8.62 -16.19
N ALA A 745 -21.66 -8.64 -17.13
CA ALA A 745 -21.36 -8.87 -18.54
C ALA A 745 -20.54 -7.71 -19.14
N ALA A 746 -20.80 -6.46 -18.73
CA ALA A 746 -20.01 -5.30 -19.18
C ALA A 746 -18.58 -5.35 -18.65
N VAL A 747 -18.40 -5.61 -17.36
CA VAL A 747 -17.07 -5.73 -16.73
C VAL A 747 -16.30 -6.92 -17.33
N ARG A 748 -16.93 -8.09 -17.46
CA ARG A 748 -16.27 -9.24 -18.11
C ARG A 748 -15.89 -8.96 -19.58
N ARG A 749 -16.74 -8.25 -20.34
CA ARG A 749 -16.41 -7.86 -21.71
C ARG A 749 -15.13 -7.04 -21.76
N LEU A 750 -14.98 -6.08 -20.83
CA LEU A 750 -13.78 -5.27 -20.72
C LEU A 750 -12.54 -6.13 -20.42
N LEU A 751 -12.63 -7.01 -19.44
CA LEU A 751 -11.47 -7.79 -18.96
C LEU A 751 -11.08 -8.96 -19.89
N TYR A 752 -12.04 -9.54 -20.63
CA TYR A 752 -11.80 -10.75 -21.42
C TYR A 752 -11.77 -10.55 -22.93
N ASN A 753 -12.42 -9.51 -23.45
CA ASN A 753 -12.59 -9.37 -24.91
C ASN A 753 -12.00 -8.07 -25.47
N THR A 754 -11.36 -7.25 -24.64
CA THR A 754 -10.82 -5.97 -25.10
C THR A 754 -9.41 -6.14 -25.64
N GLU A 755 -9.16 -5.63 -26.86
CA GLU A 755 -7.81 -5.46 -27.36
C GLU A 755 -7.12 -4.34 -26.59
N THR A 756 -5.93 -4.59 -26.07
CA THR A 756 -5.18 -3.69 -25.21
C THR A 756 -3.80 -3.41 -25.77
N SER A 757 -3.28 -2.23 -25.47
CA SER A 757 -1.91 -1.84 -25.79
C SER A 757 -1.20 -1.29 -24.55
N VAL A 758 -0.05 -1.86 -24.21
CA VAL A 758 0.78 -1.49 -23.06
C VAL A 758 1.70 -0.31 -23.35
N ASN A 759 2.11 -0.08 -24.60
CA ASN A 759 3.32 0.67 -24.82
C ASN A 759 3.13 2.06 -25.40
N ILE A 760 3.60 3.07 -24.65
CA ILE A 760 4.13 4.28 -25.26
C ILE A 760 5.57 3.97 -25.66
N ASP A 761 5.87 3.96 -26.94
CA ASP A 761 7.26 4.01 -27.37
C ASP A 761 7.82 5.41 -27.10
N THR A 762 8.66 5.51 -26.04
CA THR A 762 9.21 6.80 -25.62
C THR A 762 10.09 7.43 -26.69
N THR A 763 10.72 6.63 -27.56
CA THR A 763 11.49 7.12 -28.70
C THR A 763 10.59 7.72 -29.75
N VAL A 764 9.49 7.04 -30.08
CA VAL A 764 8.48 7.57 -31.00
C VAL A 764 7.89 8.86 -30.44
N GLN A 765 7.47 8.85 -29.17
CA GLN A 765 6.93 10.02 -28.50
C GLN A 765 7.93 11.20 -28.49
N ARG A 766 9.19 10.94 -28.17
CA ARG A 766 10.24 11.94 -28.14
C ARG A 766 10.47 12.56 -29.52
N VAL A 767 10.56 11.74 -30.57
CA VAL A 767 10.75 12.23 -31.96
C VAL A 767 9.60 13.14 -32.36
N ILE A 768 8.36 12.76 -32.10
CA ILE A 768 7.18 13.55 -32.45
C ILE A 768 7.14 14.85 -31.63
N ASN A 769 7.37 14.80 -30.33
CA ASN A 769 7.37 15.97 -29.47
C ASN A 769 8.48 16.98 -29.81
N GLU A 770 9.67 16.52 -30.20
CA GLU A 770 10.75 17.38 -30.68
C GLU A 770 10.34 18.16 -31.94
N GLU A 771 9.72 17.46 -32.91
CA GLU A 771 9.33 18.10 -34.18
C GLU A 771 8.09 18.98 -34.03
N LEU A 772 7.12 18.63 -33.21
CA LEU A 772 5.99 19.48 -32.84
C LEU A 772 6.45 20.73 -32.06
N SER A 773 7.47 20.61 -31.22
CA SER A 773 8.06 21.76 -30.53
C SER A 773 8.73 22.72 -31.50
N ALA A 774 9.40 22.21 -32.54
CA ALA A 774 9.98 23.04 -33.61
C ALA A 774 8.87 23.70 -34.45
N TYR A 775 7.77 23.04 -34.73
CA TYR A 775 6.58 23.61 -35.36
C TYR A 775 5.98 24.76 -34.53
N ARG A 776 5.71 24.51 -33.24
CA ARG A 776 5.19 25.53 -32.29
C ARG A 776 6.11 26.75 -32.17
N ALA A 777 7.42 26.54 -32.27
CA ALA A 777 8.39 27.61 -32.26
C ALA A 777 8.47 28.37 -33.61
N GLY A 778 7.68 27.99 -34.62
CA GLY A 778 7.69 28.58 -35.94
C GLY A 778 8.97 28.33 -36.77
N VAL A 779 9.75 27.31 -36.37
CA VAL A 779 10.98 26.92 -37.06
C VAL A 779 10.69 26.11 -38.34
N ARG A 780 9.53 25.41 -38.35
CA ARG A 780 9.11 24.51 -39.43
C ARG A 780 7.62 24.64 -39.67
N THR A 781 7.16 24.24 -40.87
CA THR A 781 5.74 23.96 -41.11
C THR A 781 5.35 22.59 -40.54
N LEU A 782 4.05 22.32 -40.42
CA LEU A 782 3.58 21.03 -39.97
C LEU A 782 3.96 19.91 -40.95
N GLU A 783 3.92 20.19 -42.26
CA GLU A 783 4.31 19.23 -43.31
C GLU A 783 5.84 18.93 -43.24
N GLU A 784 6.67 19.94 -42.92
CA GLU A 784 8.10 19.72 -42.74
C GLU A 784 8.38 18.87 -41.49
N ALA A 785 7.66 19.13 -40.37
CA ALA A 785 7.74 18.34 -39.16
C ALA A 785 7.32 16.89 -39.42
N GLN A 786 6.18 16.67 -40.09
CA GLN A 786 5.67 15.36 -40.46
C GLN A 786 6.68 14.56 -41.31
N ALA A 787 7.27 15.16 -42.34
CA ALA A 787 8.26 14.50 -43.18
C ALA A 787 9.52 14.08 -42.41
N ILE A 788 9.93 14.86 -41.39
CA ILE A 788 11.06 14.51 -40.55
C ILE A 788 10.68 13.40 -39.58
N ILE A 789 9.50 13.46 -38.98
CA ILE A 789 8.97 12.36 -38.15
C ILE A 789 9.00 11.03 -38.94
N GLN A 790 8.42 11.02 -40.14
CA GLN A 790 8.45 9.83 -41.02
C GLN A 790 9.88 9.32 -41.23
N SER A 791 10.81 10.20 -41.58
CA SER A 791 12.18 9.79 -41.86
C SER A 791 12.92 9.24 -40.64
N ARG A 792 12.75 9.86 -39.49
CA ARG A 792 13.39 9.42 -38.23
C ARG A 792 12.81 8.13 -37.72
N LEU A 793 11.47 8.00 -37.73
CA LEU A 793 10.79 6.79 -37.22
C LEU A 793 10.90 5.62 -38.19
N TRP A 794 10.98 5.87 -39.48
CA TRP A 794 11.27 4.78 -40.44
C TRP A 794 12.65 4.15 -40.16
N ILE A 795 13.66 4.97 -39.88
CA ILE A 795 15.00 4.46 -39.50
C ILE A 795 14.88 3.66 -38.20
N TYR A 796 14.23 4.19 -37.19
CA TYR A 796 14.10 3.56 -35.87
C TYR A 796 13.39 2.20 -35.94
N ILE A 797 12.31 2.11 -36.72
CA ILE A 797 11.53 0.87 -36.83
C ILE A 797 12.22 -0.20 -37.68
N ASN A 798 13.09 0.22 -38.60
CA ASN A 798 13.82 -0.70 -39.49
C ASN A 798 15.26 -1.00 -39.04
N GLU A 799 15.74 -0.41 -37.95
CA GLU A 799 17.01 -0.76 -37.31
C GLU A 799 16.85 -1.91 -36.30
#